data_f00840cb733e893c106d976223045ce0
#
_entry.id   f00840cb733e893c106d976223045ce0
#
_cell.length_a   1.000
_cell.length_b   1.000
_cell.length_c   1.000
_cell.angle_alpha   90.00
_cell.angle_beta   90.00
_cell.angle_gamma   90.00
#
_symmetry.space_group_name_H-M   'P 1'
#
loop_
_entity.id
_entity.type
_entity.pdbx_description
1 polymer ?
#
loop_
_entity_poly.entity_id
_entity_poly.type
_entity_poly.pdbx_seq_one_letter_code
_entity_poly.pdbx_strand_id
1 'polypeptide(L)'
;MSPSRPRALALLLASLVSLASLPGCGDDPLPPRNDAGDVPGDAVVEADFPDHTLARLDSVADFERIAVEAYGLSTAKFIITAFGDPENRGGRFYDGRFYTLHDQWYWFRLLNGARVPGDFVEPVRGLRFATVDAITAWARTQPLLPLDLAFYGDRLYSNRFYDFSFGAARRYGLATLIRVPPRGGSPERWAFELEYGDQLWHPELVVFFDALRARLPSDIARELRFLVRSPEQETLAARMEQDHLPYWDRLLRYRDIVVPGAREVYSGGIAAGPLRVIRQGQSYGSIAPTDIVVMESTPDYLPNLSGLITASPQTPLAHINLLARNRGIPNVHVAGVLEDPLLRQLERGYAPVLLFAEAPGRAVIAPITDEQYRRYRSLIERPVRLVSTPPVDAMPYVLGLSGRPLDDTTALASTIGGKCAGMIALLHEPGLQLPDAPQSITVRAYVEHLRPLRERIAAALDSEAFGADARVRRIVLEGEALYRVRTPQPAEIAFVEAFLRDHPASDPLGSLARAGGIRGVVEAQRIAPSTLAQIEGSLRTAFGALAVTQGVRFRSSSNVEDIEGFNGAGLYESFTGFLDAAAQPRASDREKTVERSILRVWGSFWSFEAFEERRAERIDHLSAAMAVLSHPRFDDALERATGVCTFTVQPPNSPDAERLEVNVQVGDGSVANPDPTVFPEVVRLARARGSEALRIERVRRASGAPDRDLLSDEVLRRLFADTGAVTRRWLDRENATRPEARRARTLTLDFEFHDMLAGWPAMREGAPRPARLVLKQARTLEPAPRVATEESAGWAVPRDMLARARRVSTETCSGEVATGVTLTTTTLRVLTEPSITPDVGYGTEPLDASITVSARGTVSALGWSADATYTVDHTGMSATREGAARVYAVAAGAPAREGYELLRHEADGTVTLRRGERSVSARLTCMEELRFATPRDYLLGLVPP
;
A
#
# COMPACT_ATOMS: atom_id res chain seq x y z
N MET A 1 -43.61 -9.44 -35.69
CA MET A 1 -43.20 -10.73 -35.14
C MET A 1 -42.07 -10.46 -34.14
N SER A 2 -42.32 -10.72 -32.89
CA SER A 2 -41.53 -10.29 -31.74
C SER A 2 -40.10 -10.83 -31.73
N PRO A 3 -39.13 -10.02 -31.27
CA PRO A 3 -37.81 -10.53 -30.88
C PRO A 3 -37.79 -10.92 -29.41
N SER A 4 -37.40 -12.13 -29.14
CA SER A 4 -37.08 -12.68 -27.83
C SER A 4 -35.87 -12.01 -27.23
N ARG A 5 -36.03 -11.52 -26.01
CA ARG A 5 -34.94 -10.96 -25.13
C ARG A 5 -34.04 -12.08 -24.63
N PRO A 6 -32.71 -11.90 -24.56
CA PRO A 6 -31.87 -12.78 -23.80
C PRO A 6 -31.88 -12.40 -22.32
N ARG A 7 -32.32 -13.31 -21.47
CA ARG A 7 -32.11 -13.34 -20.04
C ARG A 7 -30.74 -13.97 -19.74
N ALA A 8 -29.68 -13.20 -19.72
CA ALA A 8 -28.34 -13.70 -19.35
C ALA A 8 -27.43 -12.67 -18.66
N LEU A 9 -27.94 -11.50 -18.25
CA LEU A 9 -27.07 -10.45 -17.65
C LEU A 9 -27.32 -10.22 -16.16
N ALA A 10 -28.07 -11.08 -15.49
CA ALA A 10 -28.44 -10.88 -14.09
C ALA A 10 -27.69 -11.77 -13.06
N LEU A 11 -26.68 -12.52 -13.50
CA LEU A 11 -26.01 -13.53 -12.63
C LEU A 11 -24.53 -13.24 -12.34
N LEU A 12 -23.95 -12.14 -12.77
CA LEU A 12 -22.53 -11.80 -12.54
C LEU A 12 -22.30 -10.56 -11.67
N LEU A 13 -23.35 -9.85 -11.27
CA LEU A 13 -23.27 -8.71 -10.34
C LEU A 13 -23.65 -9.06 -8.89
N ALA A 14 -23.98 -10.32 -8.61
CA ALA A 14 -24.43 -10.77 -7.28
C ALA A 14 -23.31 -11.34 -6.40
N SER A 15 -22.05 -11.20 -6.76
CA SER A 15 -20.93 -11.82 -6.01
C SER A 15 -20.15 -10.87 -5.11
N LEU A 16 -20.57 -9.62 -4.94
CA LEU A 16 -19.86 -8.61 -4.13
C LEU A 16 -20.67 -7.98 -2.99
N VAL A 17 -21.88 -8.46 -2.73
CA VAL A 17 -22.67 -8.03 -1.57
C VAL A 17 -23.15 -9.27 -0.81
N SER A 18 -22.31 -9.82 0.03
CA SER A 18 -22.72 -10.73 1.10
C SER A 18 -22.55 -10.00 2.44
N LEU A 19 -23.42 -9.05 2.68
CA LEU A 19 -23.81 -8.71 4.04
C LEU A 19 -24.86 -9.73 4.49
N ALA A 20 -24.59 -10.36 5.62
CA ALA A 20 -25.35 -11.42 6.22
C ALA A 20 -26.86 -11.18 6.22
N SER A 21 -27.59 -11.92 5.41
CA SER A 21 -28.99 -12.25 5.69
C SER A 21 -28.99 -13.48 6.61
N LEU A 22 -29.32 -13.26 7.86
CA LEU A 22 -29.72 -14.30 8.80
C LEU A 22 -31.00 -14.97 8.29
N PRO A 23 -31.20 -16.27 8.56
CA PRO A 23 -32.32 -17.02 8.04
C PRO A 23 -33.65 -16.46 8.56
N GLY A 24 -34.56 -16.20 7.62
CA GLY A 24 -35.90 -15.86 7.92
C GLY A 24 -36.56 -16.97 8.76
N CYS A 25 -37.12 -16.59 9.90
CA CYS A 25 -38.11 -17.38 10.59
C CYS A 25 -39.34 -17.49 9.72
N GLY A 26 -39.91 -18.72 9.72
CA GLY A 26 -41.07 -19.06 8.91
C GLY A 26 -42.27 -18.17 9.14
N ASP A 27 -43.09 -18.10 8.11
CA ASP A 27 -44.45 -17.52 8.14
C ASP A 27 -45.34 -18.27 9.14
N ASP A 28 -45.40 -17.78 10.35
CA ASP A 28 -46.54 -18.03 11.21
C ASP A 28 -47.46 -16.81 11.18
N PRO A 29 -48.78 -16.98 10.94
CA PRO A 29 -49.68 -15.88 10.86
C PRO A 29 -49.83 -15.20 12.22
N LEU A 30 -49.61 -13.90 12.26
CA LEU A 30 -49.85 -13.05 13.41
C LEU A 30 -51.32 -13.22 13.90
N PRO A 31 -51.52 -13.33 15.23
CA PRO A 31 -52.87 -13.35 15.77
C PRO A 31 -53.59 -12.04 15.54
N PRO A 32 -54.92 -12.03 15.40
CA PRO A 32 -55.70 -10.86 15.09
C PRO A 32 -55.55 -9.77 16.17
N ARG A 33 -55.40 -8.54 15.74
CA ARG A 33 -55.39 -7.35 16.56
C ARG A 33 -56.71 -7.30 17.36
N ASN A 34 -56.56 -7.37 18.68
CA ASN A 34 -57.63 -6.92 19.54
C ASN A 34 -57.58 -5.40 19.67
N ASP A 35 -58.59 -4.73 19.21
CA ASP A 35 -58.88 -3.36 19.52
C ASP A 35 -59.12 -3.24 21.03
N ALA A 36 -58.08 -2.90 21.77
CA ALA A 36 -58.19 -2.55 23.15
C ALA A 36 -58.34 -1.05 23.29
N GLY A 37 -59.53 -0.68 23.78
CA GLY A 37 -59.94 0.66 23.97
C GLY A 37 -59.02 1.53 24.82
N ASP A 38 -59.21 2.82 24.64
CA ASP A 38 -58.61 3.94 25.36
C ASP A 38 -58.43 3.65 26.85
N VAL A 39 -57.19 3.49 27.29
CA VAL A 39 -56.83 3.67 28.68
C VAL A 39 -56.32 5.10 28.82
N PRO A 40 -56.88 5.92 29.74
CA PRO A 40 -56.38 7.30 29.93
C PRO A 40 -54.89 7.26 30.30
N GLY A 41 -54.11 7.95 29.56
CA GLY A 41 -52.64 7.94 29.74
C GLY A 41 -52.23 8.55 31.06
N ASP A 42 -51.49 7.79 31.84
CA ASP A 42 -50.55 8.37 32.77
C ASP A 42 -49.45 9.03 31.89
N ALA A 43 -49.53 10.38 31.83
CA ALA A 43 -48.49 11.17 31.23
C ALA A 43 -47.17 10.86 32.00
N VAL A 44 -46.34 10.05 31.40
CA VAL A 44 -44.95 9.88 31.89
C VAL A 44 -44.32 11.24 31.70
N VAL A 45 -44.17 11.99 32.77
CA VAL A 45 -43.45 13.25 32.82
C VAL A 45 -42.04 12.99 32.39
N GLU A 46 -41.66 13.46 31.21
CA GLU A 46 -40.35 13.40 30.62
C GLU A 46 -39.32 14.31 31.35
N ALA A 47 -39.65 14.73 32.58
CA ALA A 47 -39.09 15.91 33.25
C ALA A 47 -37.67 15.78 33.81
N ASP A 48 -37.09 14.59 33.90
CA ASP A 48 -35.79 14.44 34.60
C ASP A 48 -34.76 13.51 33.90
N PHE A 49 -34.90 13.32 32.59
CA PHE A 49 -33.93 12.50 31.90
C PHE A 49 -32.94 13.43 31.18
N PRO A 50 -31.61 13.41 31.54
CA PRO A 50 -30.62 14.23 30.86
C PRO A 50 -30.50 13.73 29.41
N ASP A 51 -31.05 14.48 28.47
CA ASP A 51 -31.17 14.06 27.10
C ASP A 51 -29.83 14.20 26.32
N HIS A 52 -28.87 14.98 26.80
CA HIS A 52 -27.62 15.24 26.13
C HIS A 52 -27.77 15.54 24.63
N THR A 53 -28.89 16.22 24.26
CA THR A 53 -29.19 16.58 22.89
C THR A 53 -29.66 18.02 22.80
N LEU A 54 -29.59 18.57 21.57
CA LEU A 54 -30.17 19.88 21.23
C LEU A 54 -31.16 19.69 20.10
N ALA A 55 -32.35 20.27 20.23
CA ALA A 55 -33.38 20.26 19.18
C ALA A 55 -32.93 21.08 17.96
N ARG A 56 -32.14 22.14 18.17
CA ARG A 56 -31.58 23.03 17.14
C ARG A 56 -30.29 23.65 17.61
N LEU A 57 -29.51 24.16 16.68
CA LEU A 57 -28.33 24.99 16.96
C LEU A 57 -28.71 26.44 16.58
N ASP A 58 -28.64 27.36 17.52
CA ASP A 58 -28.92 28.77 17.31
C ASP A 58 -27.65 29.57 16.98
N SER A 59 -26.47 28.97 17.21
CA SER A 59 -25.17 29.59 16.97
C SER A 59 -24.09 28.56 16.69
N VAL A 60 -22.94 29.00 16.18
CA VAL A 60 -21.72 28.21 16.08
C VAL A 60 -21.27 27.72 17.46
N ALA A 61 -21.46 28.54 18.52
CA ALA A 61 -21.11 28.15 19.89
C ALA A 61 -21.94 26.95 20.39
N ASP A 62 -23.20 26.81 19.96
CA ASP A 62 -23.98 25.61 20.30
C ASP A 62 -23.41 24.37 19.64
N PHE A 63 -22.96 24.48 18.39
CA PHE A 63 -22.25 23.41 17.71
C PHE A 63 -20.95 23.05 18.43
N GLU A 64 -20.10 24.05 18.74
CA GLU A 64 -18.81 23.82 19.45
C GLU A 64 -18.99 23.17 20.82
N ARG A 65 -20.11 23.43 21.49
CA ARG A 65 -20.43 22.84 22.79
C ARG A 65 -20.69 21.32 22.70
N ILE A 66 -21.23 20.82 21.60
CA ILE A 66 -21.57 19.40 21.41
C ILE A 66 -20.65 18.66 20.44
N ALA A 67 -19.85 19.39 19.69
CA ALA A 67 -18.96 18.82 18.67
C ALA A 67 -17.77 18.09 19.30
N VAL A 68 -17.29 17.11 18.55
CA VAL A 68 -16.03 16.40 18.80
C VAL A 68 -15.04 16.74 17.72
N GLU A 69 -13.86 17.14 18.13
CA GLU A 69 -12.74 17.41 17.24
C GLU A 69 -12.02 16.12 16.86
N ALA A 70 -11.91 15.86 15.58
CA ALA A 70 -11.13 14.76 15.07
C ALA A 70 -10.56 15.07 13.68
N TYR A 71 -9.28 14.79 13.47
CA TYR A 71 -8.61 14.96 12.16
C TYR A 71 -8.68 16.37 11.57
N GLY A 72 -8.75 17.38 12.45
CA GLY A 72 -8.90 18.77 12.06
C GLY A 72 -10.26 19.13 11.52
N LEU A 73 -11.28 18.32 11.82
CA LEU A 73 -12.70 18.56 11.57
C LEU A 73 -13.45 18.54 12.89
N SER A 74 -14.45 19.42 13.01
CA SER A 74 -15.39 19.40 14.13
C SER A 74 -16.67 18.74 13.68
N THR A 75 -17.20 17.77 14.44
CA THR A 75 -18.36 16.97 14.05
C THR A 75 -19.41 16.90 15.14
N ALA A 76 -20.69 16.96 14.78
CA ALA A 76 -21.81 16.73 15.68
C ALA A 76 -22.83 15.79 15.03
N LYS A 77 -23.20 14.72 15.74
CA LYS A 77 -24.17 13.75 15.24
C LYS A 77 -25.58 14.31 15.25
N PHE A 78 -26.36 13.92 14.24
CA PHE A 78 -27.73 14.32 14.07
C PHE A 78 -28.60 13.13 13.75
N ILE A 79 -29.79 13.06 14.39
CA ILE A 79 -30.80 12.05 14.08
C ILE A 79 -32.09 12.70 13.64
N ILE A 80 -32.73 12.08 12.65
CA ILE A 80 -34.12 12.29 12.32
C ILE A 80 -34.92 11.10 12.87
N THR A 81 -35.88 11.35 13.74
CA THR A 81 -36.80 10.32 14.27
C THR A 81 -38.09 10.34 13.48
N ALA A 82 -38.82 9.22 13.42
CA ALA A 82 -40.01 9.02 12.61
C ALA A 82 -39.79 9.48 11.14
N PHE A 83 -38.66 9.06 10.58
CA PHE A 83 -38.18 9.58 9.27
C PHE A 83 -39.22 9.43 8.17
N GLY A 84 -39.89 8.27 8.09
CA GLY A 84 -40.92 7.98 7.09
C GLY A 84 -42.30 8.62 7.37
N ASP A 85 -42.49 9.29 8.53
CA ASP A 85 -43.74 9.94 8.93
C ASP A 85 -43.56 11.46 8.98
N PRO A 86 -43.98 12.19 7.91
CA PRO A 86 -43.78 13.64 7.84
C PRO A 86 -44.46 14.46 8.96
N GLU A 87 -45.53 13.94 9.57
CA GLU A 87 -46.32 14.65 10.61
C GLU A 87 -45.62 14.55 11.98
N ASN A 88 -44.93 13.43 12.25
CA ASN A 88 -44.26 13.17 13.53
C ASN A 88 -42.76 13.26 13.44
N ARG A 89 -42.19 13.70 12.30
CA ARG A 89 -40.75 13.77 12.08
C ARG A 89 -40.07 14.75 13.01
N GLY A 90 -39.20 14.21 13.87
CA GLY A 90 -38.34 14.99 14.78
C GLY A 90 -36.92 15.08 14.25
N GLY A 91 -36.10 15.92 14.92
CA GLY A 91 -34.65 15.99 14.64
C GLY A 91 -33.91 16.54 15.85
N ARG A 92 -32.73 15.93 16.16
CA ARG A 92 -31.91 16.33 17.30
C ARG A 92 -30.43 16.18 17.00
N PHE A 93 -29.64 17.07 17.55
CA PHE A 93 -28.18 16.97 17.58
C PHE A 93 -27.75 16.33 18.90
N TYR A 94 -26.73 15.48 18.84
CA TYR A 94 -26.18 14.80 20.03
C TYR A 94 -24.97 15.54 20.59
N ASP A 95 -24.85 15.57 21.91
CA ASP A 95 -23.55 15.86 22.52
C ASP A 95 -22.58 14.69 22.22
N GLY A 96 -21.64 14.94 21.34
CA GLY A 96 -20.66 13.95 20.89
C GLY A 96 -19.70 13.48 21.97
N ARG A 97 -19.58 14.22 23.07
CA ARG A 97 -18.82 13.81 24.24
C ARG A 97 -19.53 12.75 25.07
N PHE A 98 -20.85 12.71 24.98
CA PHE A 98 -21.68 11.73 25.66
C PHE A 98 -22.04 10.56 24.75
N TYR A 99 -22.47 10.83 23.53
CA TYR A 99 -22.84 9.83 22.52
C TYR A 99 -21.80 9.81 21.39
N THR A 100 -20.85 8.93 21.47
CA THR A 100 -19.84 8.77 20.41
C THR A 100 -20.39 8.08 19.15
N LEU A 101 -21.52 7.39 19.27
CA LEU A 101 -22.20 6.65 18.20
C LEU A 101 -23.71 6.98 18.19
N HIS A 102 -24.36 6.88 17.01
CA HIS A 102 -25.80 7.21 16.89
C HIS A 102 -26.70 6.27 17.69
N ASP A 103 -26.43 4.95 17.69
CA ASP A 103 -27.22 3.97 18.40
C ASP A 103 -27.10 4.06 19.93
N GLN A 104 -26.04 4.70 20.44
CA GLN A 104 -25.90 4.92 21.89
C GLN A 104 -27.03 5.79 22.44
N TRP A 105 -27.44 6.83 21.71
CA TRP A 105 -28.59 7.63 22.08
C TRP A 105 -29.87 6.77 22.13
N TYR A 106 -30.10 5.91 21.14
CA TYR A 106 -31.25 5.05 21.02
C TYR A 106 -31.38 4.07 22.19
N TRP A 107 -30.37 3.20 22.39
CA TRP A 107 -30.46 2.19 23.42
C TRP A 107 -30.24 2.75 24.82
N PHE A 108 -29.54 3.88 24.99
CA PHE A 108 -29.41 4.58 26.26
C PHE A 108 -30.80 5.09 26.73
N ARG A 109 -31.57 5.66 25.83
CA ARG A 109 -32.92 6.12 26.14
C ARG A 109 -33.86 4.95 26.47
N LEU A 110 -33.91 3.94 25.62
CA LEU A 110 -34.79 2.78 25.77
C LEU A 110 -34.50 2.02 27.09
N LEU A 111 -33.24 1.75 27.37
CA LEU A 111 -32.87 1.03 28.60
C LEU A 111 -33.08 1.86 29.87
N ASN A 112 -33.12 3.18 29.77
CA ASN A 112 -33.49 4.06 30.86
C ASN A 112 -35.01 4.33 30.96
N GLY A 113 -35.81 3.68 30.12
CA GLY A 113 -37.26 3.77 30.17
C GLY A 113 -37.88 5.00 29.53
N ALA A 114 -37.06 5.72 28.67
CA ALA A 114 -37.58 6.83 27.91
C ALA A 114 -38.16 6.36 26.55
N ARG A 115 -39.21 7.01 26.09
CA ARG A 115 -39.75 6.78 24.72
C ARG A 115 -38.79 7.34 23.67
N VAL A 116 -38.64 6.59 22.59
CA VAL A 116 -37.92 7.05 21.42
C VAL A 116 -38.93 7.24 20.30
N PRO A 117 -39.14 8.49 19.81
CA PRO A 117 -40.07 8.74 18.71
C PRO A 117 -39.72 7.90 17.46
N GLY A 118 -40.74 7.31 16.84
CA GLY A 118 -40.56 6.41 15.69
C GLY A 118 -40.25 4.96 16.05
N ASP A 119 -40.16 4.61 17.33
CA ASP A 119 -40.03 3.23 17.80
C ASP A 119 -41.23 2.82 18.63
N PHE A 120 -41.75 1.64 18.32
CA PHE A 120 -42.93 1.06 18.98
C PHE A 120 -42.58 0.03 20.04
N VAL A 121 -41.29 -0.11 20.39
CA VAL A 121 -40.84 -1.04 21.41
C VAL A 121 -41.10 -0.45 22.79
N GLU A 122 -41.70 -1.21 23.66
CA GLU A 122 -41.86 -0.81 25.04
C GLU A 122 -40.52 -0.71 25.76
N PRO A 123 -40.28 0.37 26.53
CA PRO A 123 -39.05 0.54 27.30
C PRO A 123 -38.87 -0.61 28.32
N VAL A 124 -37.63 -0.98 28.56
CA VAL A 124 -37.28 -1.94 29.61
C VAL A 124 -37.50 -1.29 30.97
N ARG A 125 -38.49 -1.75 31.72
CA ARG A 125 -38.86 -1.16 33.04
C ARG A 125 -37.76 -1.40 34.06
N GLY A 126 -37.49 -0.39 34.87
CA GLY A 126 -36.70 -0.51 36.10
C GLY A 126 -35.19 -0.32 35.96
N LEU A 127 -34.67 -0.11 34.77
CA LEU A 127 -33.26 0.21 34.61
C LEU A 127 -33.02 1.72 34.61
N ARG A 128 -31.90 2.15 35.18
CA ARG A 128 -31.41 3.53 35.20
C ARG A 128 -29.89 3.53 35.17
N PHE A 129 -29.35 4.13 34.13
CA PHE A 129 -27.90 4.26 33.91
C PHE A 129 -27.52 5.71 33.73
N ALA A 130 -26.46 6.15 34.38
CA ALA A 130 -25.98 7.51 34.26
C ALA A 130 -25.10 7.74 33.02
N THR A 131 -24.48 6.70 32.46
CA THR A 131 -23.55 6.80 31.35
C THR A 131 -23.74 5.62 30.38
N VAL A 132 -23.27 5.85 29.14
CA VAL A 132 -23.19 4.81 28.08
C VAL A 132 -22.32 3.63 28.51
N ASP A 133 -21.20 3.92 29.18
CA ASP A 133 -20.29 2.87 29.65
C ASP A 133 -20.94 1.99 30.73
N ALA A 134 -21.76 2.56 31.59
CA ALA A 134 -22.52 1.78 32.59
C ALA A 134 -23.49 0.79 31.94
N ILE A 135 -24.14 1.18 30.83
CA ILE A 135 -24.99 0.27 30.07
C ILE A 135 -24.14 -0.82 29.40
N THR A 136 -23.04 -0.44 28.78
CA THR A 136 -22.15 -1.41 28.12
C THR A 136 -21.60 -2.43 29.10
N ALA A 137 -21.21 -2.00 30.29
CA ALA A 137 -20.77 -2.88 31.36
C ALA A 137 -21.89 -3.82 31.87
N TRP A 138 -23.09 -3.29 32.07
CA TRP A 138 -24.26 -4.10 32.43
C TRP A 138 -24.61 -5.12 31.33
N ALA A 139 -24.65 -4.70 30.08
CA ALA A 139 -25.00 -5.56 28.96
C ALA A 139 -24.08 -6.79 28.84
N ARG A 140 -22.78 -6.63 29.15
CA ARG A 140 -21.81 -7.75 29.17
C ARG A 140 -22.14 -8.83 30.23
N THR A 141 -22.92 -8.49 31.23
CA THR A 141 -23.32 -9.46 32.28
C THR A 141 -24.63 -10.20 31.97
N GLN A 142 -25.31 -9.77 30.89
CA GLN A 142 -26.62 -10.37 30.56
C GLN A 142 -26.44 -11.60 29.67
N PRO A 143 -27.13 -12.71 29.99
CA PRO A 143 -27.15 -13.92 29.15
C PRO A 143 -27.91 -13.71 27.82
N LEU A 144 -28.86 -12.78 27.82
CA LEU A 144 -29.65 -12.38 26.65
C LEU A 144 -29.87 -10.87 26.71
N LEU A 145 -29.58 -10.20 25.64
CA LEU A 145 -29.76 -8.75 25.51
C LEU A 145 -31.19 -8.44 25.03
N PRO A 146 -31.86 -7.41 25.59
CA PRO A 146 -33.15 -6.95 25.10
C PRO A 146 -33.03 -6.09 23.82
N LEU A 147 -34.16 -5.91 23.15
CA LEU A 147 -34.30 -4.89 22.08
C LEU A 147 -33.37 -5.10 20.86
N ASP A 148 -33.13 -6.33 20.50
CA ASP A 148 -32.20 -6.66 19.39
C ASP A 148 -30.78 -6.04 19.57
N LEU A 149 -30.42 -5.79 20.83
CA LEU A 149 -29.05 -5.40 21.16
C LEU A 149 -28.13 -6.60 21.03
N ALA A 150 -26.95 -6.38 20.50
CA ALA A 150 -25.90 -7.37 20.38
C ALA A 150 -24.56 -6.73 20.61
N PHE A 151 -23.55 -7.51 20.94
CA PHE A 151 -22.18 -7.03 20.88
C PHE A 151 -21.61 -7.26 19.48
N TYR A 152 -21.11 -6.17 18.90
CA TYR A 152 -20.23 -6.22 17.75
C TYR A 152 -18.83 -5.85 18.24
N GLY A 153 -18.05 -6.85 18.56
CA GLY A 153 -16.80 -6.69 19.29
C GLY A 153 -16.99 -6.30 20.74
N ASP A 154 -16.33 -5.26 21.14
CA ASP A 154 -16.46 -4.64 22.46
C ASP A 154 -17.58 -3.61 22.55
N ARG A 155 -18.26 -3.36 21.43
CA ARG A 155 -19.29 -2.35 21.26
C ARG A 155 -20.70 -2.97 21.35
N LEU A 156 -21.54 -2.38 22.17
CA LEU A 156 -22.98 -2.66 22.14
C LEU A 156 -23.58 -2.01 20.88
N TYR A 157 -24.42 -2.76 20.17
CA TYR A 157 -24.98 -2.41 18.87
C TYR A 157 -26.44 -2.79 18.79
N SER A 158 -27.27 -1.98 18.14
CA SER A 158 -28.66 -2.27 17.88
C SER A 158 -28.93 -2.51 16.40
N ASN A 159 -29.22 -3.76 16.02
CA ASN A 159 -29.60 -4.10 14.64
C ASN A 159 -30.88 -3.37 14.21
N ARG A 160 -31.80 -3.16 15.12
CA ARG A 160 -33.08 -2.49 14.86
C ARG A 160 -32.91 -0.99 14.58
N PHE A 161 -31.86 -0.38 15.11
CA PHE A 161 -31.59 1.04 14.94
C PHE A 161 -31.04 1.37 13.55
N TYR A 162 -30.18 0.52 13.02
CA TYR A 162 -29.54 0.72 11.71
C TYR A 162 -30.35 0.12 10.55
N ASP A 163 -31.68 0.13 10.67
CA ASP A 163 -32.55 -0.26 9.56
C ASP A 163 -32.68 0.88 8.55
N PHE A 164 -32.01 0.76 7.43
CA PHE A 164 -32.04 1.71 6.32
C PHE A 164 -33.12 1.37 5.27
N SER A 165 -34.27 0.90 5.70
CA SER A 165 -35.44 0.71 4.85
C SER A 165 -35.82 2.02 4.13
N PHE A 166 -36.43 1.89 2.95
CA PHE A 166 -36.85 3.05 2.15
C PHE A 166 -38.28 3.51 2.48
N GLY A 167 -38.53 4.82 2.26
CA GLY A 167 -39.84 5.43 2.30
C GLY A 167 -40.46 5.41 3.69
N ALA A 168 -41.77 5.11 3.75
CA ALA A 168 -42.56 5.20 4.99
C ALA A 168 -42.14 4.20 6.06
N ALA A 169 -41.44 3.11 5.69
CA ALA A 169 -40.93 2.13 6.63
C ALA A 169 -39.68 2.61 7.38
N ARG A 170 -39.00 3.62 6.89
CA ARG A 170 -37.77 4.14 7.49
C ARG A 170 -38.07 4.87 8.79
N ARG A 171 -37.50 4.38 9.89
CA ARG A 171 -37.72 4.94 11.23
C ARG A 171 -36.76 6.06 11.57
N TYR A 172 -35.50 5.92 11.18
CA TYR A 172 -34.44 6.88 11.51
C TYR A 172 -33.68 7.36 10.29
N GLY A 173 -33.29 8.63 10.35
CA GLY A 173 -32.27 9.20 9.47
C GLY A 173 -31.05 9.60 10.29
N LEU A 174 -29.88 9.05 9.94
CA LEU A 174 -28.65 9.26 10.68
C LEU A 174 -27.70 10.11 9.88
N ALA A 175 -27.30 11.25 10.44
CA ALA A 175 -26.36 12.16 9.81
C ALA A 175 -25.34 12.69 10.82
N THR A 176 -24.21 13.15 10.32
CA THR A 176 -23.21 13.87 11.09
C THR A 176 -22.97 15.23 10.45
N LEU A 177 -23.22 16.31 11.17
CA LEU A 177 -22.88 17.67 10.76
C LEU A 177 -21.38 17.89 10.93
N ILE A 178 -20.72 18.43 9.92
CA ILE A 178 -19.28 18.61 9.84
C ILE A 178 -18.96 20.08 9.58
N ARG A 179 -18.07 20.64 10.38
CA ARG A 179 -17.42 21.93 10.13
C ARG A 179 -16.02 21.68 9.60
N VAL A 180 -15.76 22.14 8.40
CA VAL A 180 -14.45 22.09 7.75
C VAL A 180 -13.78 23.45 7.94
N PRO A 181 -12.71 23.56 8.72
CA PRO A 181 -12.05 24.83 8.93
C PRO A 181 -11.44 25.40 7.65
N PRO A 182 -11.24 26.71 7.54
CA PRO A 182 -10.61 27.31 6.37
C PRO A 182 -9.17 26.80 6.23
N ARG A 183 -8.80 26.40 5.01
CA ARG A 183 -7.45 25.90 4.69
C ARG A 183 -7.01 26.33 3.29
N GLY A 184 -5.76 26.75 3.14
CA GLY A 184 -5.14 27.00 1.84
C GLY A 184 -5.87 28.01 0.94
N GLY A 185 -6.56 29.01 1.53
CA GLY A 185 -7.36 29.98 0.77
C GLY A 185 -8.83 29.57 0.53
N SER A 186 -9.21 28.35 0.89
CA SER A 186 -10.62 27.91 0.89
C SER A 186 -11.33 28.42 2.14
N PRO A 187 -12.57 28.97 2.02
CA PRO A 187 -13.35 29.40 3.17
C PRO A 187 -13.79 28.22 4.05
N GLU A 188 -14.23 28.53 5.26
CA GLU A 188 -14.94 27.57 6.11
C GLU A 188 -16.13 26.98 5.35
N ARG A 189 -16.37 25.67 5.51
CA ARG A 189 -17.47 24.96 4.89
C ARG A 189 -18.25 24.15 5.91
N TRP A 190 -19.55 24.06 5.69
CA TRP A 190 -20.43 23.21 6.47
C TRP A 190 -21.01 22.11 5.60
N ALA A 191 -20.90 20.88 6.07
CA ALA A 191 -21.42 19.71 5.37
C ALA A 191 -22.11 18.76 6.35
N PHE A 192 -22.89 17.84 5.83
CA PHE A 192 -23.33 16.67 6.57
C PHE A 192 -22.99 15.42 5.78
N GLU A 193 -22.70 14.36 6.49
CA GLU A 193 -22.53 13.02 5.94
C GLU A 193 -23.57 12.07 6.52
N LEU A 194 -23.79 10.96 5.84
CA LEU A 194 -24.66 9.88 6.25
C LEU A 194 -23.83 8.64 6.60
N GLU A 195 -24.46 7.66 7.23
CA GLU A 195 -23.81 6.36 7.42
C GLU A 195 -23.37 5.77 6.08
N TYR A 196 -22.23 5.10 6.08
CA TYR A 196 -21.59 4.59 4.85
C TYR A 196 -22.52 3.64 4.05
N GLY A 197 -23.22 2.74 4.75
CA GLY A 197 -24.15 1.79 4.13
C GLY A 197 -25.53 2.35 3.82
N ASP A 198 -25.78 3.65 4.03
CA ASP A 198 -27.09 4.23 3.80
C ASP A 198 -27.30 4.48 2.30
N GLN A 199 -28.04 3.55 1.68
CA GLN A 199 -28.49 3.62 0.28
C GLN A 199 -29.81 4.36 0.22
N LEU A 200 -29.79 5.66 0.00
CA LEU A 200 -31.00 6.45 -0.02
C LEU A 200 -31.39 6.92 -1.42
N TRP A 201 -32.66 7.24 -1.59
CA TRP A 201 -33.16 7.90 -2.78
C TRP A 201 -33.06 9.43 -2.65
N HIS A 202 -33.06 10.11 -3.80
CA HIS A 202 -33.01 11.56 -3.80
C HIS A 202 -34.10 12.24 -2.90
N PRO A 203 -35.38 11.82 -2.88
CA PRO A 203 -36.37 12.43 -1.97
C PRO A 203 -36.01 12.31 -0.49
N GLU A 204 -35.34 11.23 -0.09
CA GLU A 204 -34.86 11.02 1.28
C GLU A 204 -33.70 11.95 1.61
N LEU A 205 -32.75 12.15 0.67
CA LEU A 205 -31.69 13.13 0.84
C LEU A 205 -32.24 14.55 1.03
N VAL A 206 -33.31 14.90 0.30
CA VAL A 206 -34.00 16.17 0.49
C VAL A 206 -34.53 16.31 1.92
N VAL A 207 -35.10 15.24 2.50
CA VAL A 207 -35.52 15.22 3.92
C VAL A 207 -34.39 15.57 4.86
N PHE A 208 -33.15 15.01 4.64
CA PHE A 208 -32.00 15.36 5.46
C PHE A 208 -31.61 16.83 5.33
N PHE A 209 -31.56 17.35 4.11
CA PHE A 209 -31.28 18.77 3.89
C PHE A 209 -32.30 19.68 4.62
N ASP A 210 -33.58 19.39 4.45
CA ASP A 210 -34.64 20.20 5.02
C ASP A 210 -34.67 20.14 6.56
N ALA A 211 -34.48 18.93 7.11
CA ALA A 211 -34.44 18.71 8.55
C ALA A 211 -33.27 19.43 9.21
N LEU A 212 -32.09 19.36 8.62
CA LEU A 212 -30.88 20.03 9.12
C LEU A 212 -31.02 21.57 8.95
N ARG A 213 -31.38 22.05 7.76
CA ARG A 213 -31.50 23.48 7.49
C ARG A 213 -32.52 24.20 8.38
N ALA A 214 -33.63 23.52 8.72
CA ALA A 214 -34.60 24.05 9.66
C ALA A 214 -34.08 24.19 11.11
N ARG A 215 -32.96 23.59 11.45
CA ARG A 215 -32.39 23.52 12.79
C ARG A 215 -31.00 24.12 12.93
N LEU A 216 -30.51 24.75 11.87
CA LEU A 216 -29.21 25.42 11.83
C LEU A 216 -29.38 26.93 11.74
N PRO A 217 -28.39 27.73 12.19
CA PRO A 217 -28.31 29.16 11.89
C PRO A 217 -28.43 29.41 10.38
N SER A 218 -29.04 30.51 10.00
CA SER A 218 -29.39 30.80 8.59
C SER A 218 -28.19 30.88 7.64
N ASP A 219 -27.03 31.30 8.13
CA ASP A 219 -25.76 31.36 7.42
C ASP A 219 -25.21 29.95 7.17
N ILE A 220 -25.19 29.11 8.18
CA ILE A 220 -24.77 27.68 8.05
C ILE A 220 -25.76 26.93 7.15
N ALA A 221 -27.05 27.08 7.38
CA ALA A 221 -28.09 26.43 6.59
C ALA A 221 -28.03 26.75 5.09
N ARG A 222 -27.61 27.98 4.75
CA ARG A 222 -27.42 28.42 3.38
C ARG A 222 -26.25 27.74 2.69
N GLU A 223 -25.16 27.52 3.42
CA GLU A 223 -23.92 26.95 2.89
C GLU A 223 -23.83 25.42 3.05
N LEU A 224 -24.82 24.80 3.70
CA LEU A 224 -24.83 23.37 3.99
C LEU A 224 -24.72 22.53 2.70
N ARG A 225 -23.83 21.55 2.73
CA ARG A 225 -23.56 20.61 1.64
C ARG A 225 -23.72 19.15 2.10
N PHE A 226 -23.98 18.26 1.16
CA PHE A 226 -23.95 16.82 1.41
C PHE A 226 -22.58 16.25 1.04
N LEU A 227 -21.92 15.59 2.01
CA LEU A 227 -20.66 14.90 1.80
C LEU A 227 -20.92 13.47 1.34
N VAL A 228 -20.58 13.20 0.10
CA VAL A 228 -20.68 11.89 -0.54
C VAL A 228 -19.56 10.99 -0.03
N ARG A 229 -19.90 9.79 0.49
CA ARG A 229 -18.95 8.89 1.17
C ARG A 229 -18.85 7.49 0.58
N SER A 230 -19.91 6.99 -0.05
CA SER A 230 -19.95 5.61 -0.54
C SER A 230 -20.18 5.57 -2.06
N PRO A 231 -19.88 4.44 -2.71
CA PRO A 231 -20.16 4.25 -4.14
C PRO A 231 -21.65 4.42 -4.48
N GLU A 232 -22.53 3.99 -3.58
CA GLU A 232 -23.97 4.13 -3.74
C GLU A 232 -24.40 5.60 -3.66
N GLN A 233 -23.83 6.33 -2.71
CA GLN A 233 -24.06 7.79 -2.59
C GLN A 233 -23.44 8.54 -3.76
N GLU A 234 -22.31 8.10 -4.33
CA GLU A 234 -21.75 8.68 -5.56
C GLU A 234 -22.67 8.45 -6.77
N THR A 235 -23.28 7.27 -6.87
CA THR A 235 -24.26 6.97 -7.91
C THR A 235 -25.46 7.92 -7.81
N LEU A 236 -25.95 8.17 -6.61
CA LEU A 236 -27.02 9.16 -6.38
C LEU A 236 -26.55 10.57 -6.73
N ALA A 237 -25.36 10.96 -6.29
CA ALA A 237 -24.77 12.27 -6.54
C ALA A 237 -24.62 12.54 -8.05
N ALA A 238 -24.07 11.59 -8.80
CA ALA A 238 -23.91 11.67 -10.24
C ALA A 238 -25.27 11.86 -10.95
N ARG A 239 -26.30 11.14 -10.52
CA ARG A 239 -27.66 11.30 -11.04
C ARG A 239 -28.23 12.68 -10.70
N MET A 240 -28.01 13.17 -9.48
CA MET A 240 -28.43 14.51 -9.08
C MET A 240 -27.79 15.58 -9.97
N GLU A 241 -26.50 15.47 -10.23
CA GLU A 241 -25.77 16.39 -11.11
C GLU A 241 -26.27 16.32 -12.56
N GLN A 242 -26.50 15.10 -13.08
CA GLN A 242 -26.99 14.89 -14.44
C GLN A 242 -28.41 15.45 -14.66
N ASP A 243 -29.32 15.19 -13.72
CA ASP A 243 -30.73 15.51 -13.84
C ASP A 243 -31.08 16.89 -13.20
N HIS A 244 -30.09 17.61 -12.66
CA HIS A 244 -30.22 18.86 -11.92
C HIS A 244 -31.32 18.80 -10.82
N LEU A 245 -31.30 17.68 -10.07
CA LEU A 245 -32.29 17.46 -9.00
C LEU A 245 -32.06 18.47 -7.84
N PRO A 246 -33.06 18.76 -6.96
CA PRO A 246 -32.87 19.62 -5.79
C PRO A 246 -31.59 19.32 -5.03
N TYR A 247 -30.81 20.38 -4.70
CA TYR A 247 -29.48 20.32 -4.02
C TYR A 247 -28.35 19.72 -4.84
N TRP A 248 -28.47 19.54 -6.14
CA TRP A 248 -27.37 19.02 -6.99
C TRP A 248 -26.10 19.88 -6.93
N ASP A 249 -26.21 21.18 -6.71
CA ASP A 249 -25.09 22.13 -6.53
C ASP A 249 -24.53 22.16 -5.11
N ARG A 250 -25.08 21.34 -4.22
CA ARG A 250 -24.73 21.24 -2.79
C ARG A 250 -23.99 19.95 -2.45
N LEU A 251 -23.40 19.31 -3.41
CA LEU A 251 -22.61 18.12 -3.21
C LEU A 251 -21.16 18.49 -2.85
N LEU A 252 -20.57 17.70 -2.00
CA LEU A 252 -19.19 17.79 -1.59
C LEU A 252 -18.62 16.38 -1.58
N ARG A 253 -17.45 16.20 -2.12
CA ARG A 253 -16.80 14.90 -2.11
C ARG A 253 -15.71 14.87 -1.05
N TYR A 254 -15.37 13.70 -0.58
CA TYR A 254 -14.36 13.55 0.46
C TYR A 254 -13.00 14.17 0.03
N ARG A 255 -12.64 14.07 -1.24
CA ARG A 255 -11.48 14.73 -1.86
C ARG A 255 -11.49 16.27 -1.72
N ASP A 256 -12.66 16.87 -1.53
CA ASP A 256 -12.82 18.33 -1.39
C ASP A 256 -12.63 18.78 0.06
N ILE A 257 -12.70 17.85 1.02
CA ILE A 257 -12.56 18.11 2.47
C ILE A 257 -11.18 17.70 2.97
N VAL A 258 -10.76 16.50 2.59
CA VAL A 258 -9.38 16.10 2.77
C VAL A 258 -8.62 16.82 1.69
N VAL A 259 -8.12 18.01 2.00
CA VAL A 259 -7.10 18.62 1.16
C VAL A 259 -5.86 17.76 1.35
N PRO A 260 -5.57 16.82 0.46
CA PRO A 260 -4.22 16.33 0.31
C PRO A 260 -3.39 17.58 0.13
N GLY A 261 -2.18 17.66 0.66
CA GLY A 261 -1.27 18.73 0.29
C GLY A 261 -1.35 18.87 -1.23
N ALA A 262 -1.29 20.05 -1.77
CA ALA A 262 -1.38 20.31 -3.21
C ALA A 262 -0.47 19.34 -4.02
N ARG A 263 0.46 18.70 -3.32
CA ARG A 263 1.35 17.65 -3.80
C ARG A 263 1.64 16.67 -2.67
N GLU A 264 1.45 15.37 -2.93
CA GLU A 264 1.82 14.28 -2.02
C GLU A 264 2.79 13.34 -2.72
N VAL A 265 3.90 13.03 -2.08
CA VAL A 265 4.91 12.10 -2.60
C VAL A 265 4.73 10.75 -1.92
N TYR A 266 4.33 9.74 -2.69
CA TYR A 266 4.16 8.36 -2.22
C TYR A 266 5.41 7.51 -2.44
N SER A 267 6.13 7.77 -3.53
CA SER A 267 7.43 7.19 -3.80
C SER A 267 8.36 8.27 -4.31
N GLY A 268 9.44 8.52 -3.57
CA GLY A 268 10.48 9.47 -3.98
C GLY A 268 11.36 8.90 -5.08
N GLY A 269 11.96 9.78 -5.86
CA GLY A 269 12.87 9.40 -6.91
C GLY A 269 12.98 10.43 -8.01
N ILE A 270 13.71 10.07 -9.07
CA ILE A 270 13.82 10.86 -10.27
C ILE A 270 13.81 9.95 -11.49
N ALA A 271 13.05 10.33 -12.51
CA ALA A 271 12.96 9.63 -13.76
C ALA A 271 12.78 10.61 -14.92
N ALA A 272 13.02 10.14 -16.14
CA ALA A 272 12.74 10.90 -17.34
C ALA A 272 12.09 10.01 -18.39
N GLY A 273 11.18 10.59 -19.15
CA GLY A 273 10.47 9.90 -20.22
C GLY A 273 9.51 10.80 -20.98
N PRO A 274 8.98 10.33 -22.11
CA PRO A 274 7.89 11.00 -22.80
C PRO A 274 6.67 11.14 -21.89
N LEU A 275 6.03 12.31 -21.92
CA LEU A 275 4.84 12.57 -21.12
C LEU A 275 3.61 12.00 -21.81
N ARG A 276 2.85 11.23 -21.04
CA ARG A 276 1.56 10.69 -21.47
C ARG A 276 0.48 10.98 -20.44
N VAL A 277 -0.72 11.34 -20.88
CA VAL A 277 -1.87 11.55 -20.02
C VAL A 277 -2.91 10.46 -20.30
N ILE A 278 -3.35 9.78 -19.25
CA ILE A 278 -4.39 8.74 -19.28
C ILE A 278 -5.59 9.28 -18.50
N ARG A 279 -6.71 9.46 -19.18
CA ARG A 279 -7.97 9.89 -18.58
C ARG A 279 -8.80 8.69 -18.15
N GLN A 280 -9.77 8.94 -17.29
CA GLN A 280 -10.70 7.91 -16.83
C GLN A 280 -11.35 7.16 -18.01
N GLY A 281 -11.34 5.82 -17.96
CA GLY A 281 -11.86 4.97 -19.00
C GLY A 281 -10.95 4.74 -20.20
N GLN A 282 -9.75 5.34 -20.24
CA GLN A 282 -8.77 5.04 -21.28
C GLN A 282 -7.96 3.79 -20.93
N SER A 283 -7.57 3.05 -21.97
CA SER A 283 -6.75 1.84 -21.84
C SER A 283 -5.30 2.17 -21.48
N TYR A 284 -4.71 1.35 -20.60
CA TYR A 284 -3.28 1.41 -20.26
C TYR A 284 -2.37 0.72 -21.30
N GLY A 285 -2.94 0.05 -22.30
CA GLY A 285 -2.19 -0.71 -23.32
C GLY A 285 -1.23 0.11 -24.17
N SER A 286 -1.44 1.43 -24.22
CA SER A 286 -0.56 2.36 -24.94
C SER A 286 0.62 2.91 -24.13
N ILE A 287 0.72 2.55 -22.85
CA ILE A 287 1.81 3.02 -21.96
C ILE A 287 3.09 2.25 -22.30
N ALA A 288 4.15 2.99 -22.59
CA ALA A 288 5.48 2.41 -22.75
C ALA A 288 6.24 2.39 -21.41
N PRO A 289 7.16 1.42 -21.21
CA PRO A 289 7.97 1.36 -19.98
C PRO A 289 8.80 2.61 -19.71
N THR A 290 8.96 3.44 -20.71
CA THR A 290 9.73 4.67 -20.64
C THR A 290 8.91 5.90 -20.33
N ASP A 291 7.59 5.81 -20.30
CA ASP A 291 6.71 6.96 -20.17
C ASP A 291 6.67 7.51 -18.74
N ILE A 292 6.60 8.82 -18.61
CA ILE A 292 6.11 9.51 -17.42
C ILE A 292 4.61 9.70 -17.64
N VAL A 293 3.81 9.09 -16.78
CA VAL A 293 2.36 9.01 -16.98
C VAL A 293 1.60 9.86 -15.96
N VAL A 294 0.70 10.70 -16.45
CA VAL A 294 -0.31 11.38 -15.63
C VAL A 294 -1.60 10.62 -15.74
N MET A 295 -2.14 10.18 -14.61
CA MET A 295 -3.43 9.49 -14.53
C MET A 295 -4.47 10.34 -13.80
N GLU A 296 -5.68 10.38 -14.33
CA GLU A 296 -6.79 11.09 -13.70
C GLU A 296 -7.19 10.43 -12.38
N SER A 297 -7.21 9.11 -12.32
CA SER A 297 -7.49 8.31 -11.14
C SER A 297 -6.33 7.38 -10.80
N THR A 298 -6.32 6.89 -9.57
CA THR A 298 -5.36 5.84 -9.16
C THR A 298 -5.65 4.56 -9.94
N PRO A 299 -4.67 3.98 -10.64
CA PRO A 299 -4.88 2.76 -11.40
C PRO A 299 -5.00 1.53 -10.50
N ASP A 300 -5.69 0.49 -10.99
CA ASP A 300 -5.86 -0.80 -10.29
C ASP A 300 -4.54 -1.56 -10.14
N TYR A 301 -3.61 -1.33 -11.05
CA TYR A 301 -2.25 -1.88 -11.02
C TYR A 301 -1.27 -0.83 -11.53
N LEU A 302 0.01 -1.01 -11.18
CA LEU A 302 1.06 -0.14 -11.69
C LEU A 302 1.55 -0.66 -13.05
N PRO A 303 1.22 -0.01 -14.17
CA PRO A 303 1.79 -0.36 -15.46
C PRO A 303 3.31 -0.25 -15.44
N ASN A 304 3.98 -0.89 -16.39
CA ASN A 304 5.41 -0.68 -16.55
C ASN A 304 5.64 0.71 -17.16
N LEU A 305 6.14 1.64 -16.34
CA LEU A 305 6.34 3.05 -16.67
C LEU A 305 7.55 3.61 -15.89
N SER A 306 8.06 4.75 -16.28
CA SER A 306 9.19 5.39 -15.62
C SER A 306 8.81 6.31 -14.45
N GLY A 307 7.62 6.87 -14.46
CA GLY A 307 7.12 7.73 -13.37
C GLY A 307 5.62 7.92 -13.42
N LEU A 308 5.00 8.05 -12.26
CA LEU A 308 3.55 8.18 -12.10
C LEU A 308 3.18 9.50 -11.41
N ILE A 309 2.21 10.18 -12.00
CA ILE A 309 1.57 11.35 -11.44
C ILE A 309 0.06 11.09 -11.43
N THR A 310 -0.62 11.27 -10.30
CA THR A 310 -2.08 11.13 -10.24
C THR A 310 -2.75 12.47 -9.91
N ALA A 311 -3.84 12.74 -10.58
CA ALA A 311 -4.70 13.88 -10.26
C ALA A 311 -5.53 13.62 -8.99
N SER A 312 -5.80 12.35 -8.67
CA SER A 312 -6.46 11.92 -7.44
C SER A 312 -5.44 11.51 -6.38
N PRO A 313 -5.69 11.79 -5.08
CA PRO A 313 -4.85 11.31 -4.00
C PRO A 313 -4.90 9.77 -3.91
N GLN A 314 -3.81 9.18 -3.43
CA GLN A 314 -3.66 7.73 -3.29
C GLN A 314 -3.61 7.34 -1.82
N THR A 315 -3.81 6.05 -1.55
CA THR A 315 -3.56 5.47 -0.22
C THR A 315 -2.05 5.19 -0.07
N PRO A 316 -1.36 5.71 0.96
CA PRO A 316 0.11 5.62 1.06
C PRO A 316 0.69 4.20 1.01
N LEU A 317 0.02 3.20 1.60
CA LEU A 317 0.41 1.80 1.56
C LEU A 317 -0.46 0.95 0.62
N ALA A 318 -1.15 1.56 -0.33
CA ALA A 318 -1.79 0.82 -1.42
C ALA A 318 -0.73 0.05 -2.23
N HIS A 319 -1.15 -1.06 -2.80
CA HIS A 319 -0.30 -1.94 -3.59
C HIS A 319 0.52 -1.19 -4.67
N ILE A 320 -0.12 -0.25 -5.38
CA ILE A 320 0.54 0.57 -6.39
C ILE A 320 1.71 1.38 -5.83
N ASN A 321 1.59 1.89 -4.59
CA ASN A 321 2.64 2.66 -3.96
C ASN A 321 3.80 1.78 -3.49
N LEU A 322 3.50 0.58 -3.01
CA LEU A 322 4.53 -0.40 -2.68
C LEU A 322 5.30 -0.82 -3.93
N LEU A 323 4.61 -1.08 -5.04
CA LEU A 323 5.24 -1.39 -6.32
C LEU A 323 6.09 -0.23 -6.84
N ALA A 324 5.60 1.00 -6.77
CA ALA A 324 6.35 2.17 -7.20
C ALA A 324 7.64 2.34 -6.39
N ARG A 325 7.57 2.16 -5.07
CA ARG A 325 8.76 2.19 -4.19
C ARG A 325 9.76 1.08 -4.55
N ASN A 326 9.28 -0.14 -4.77
CA ASN A 326 10.11 -1.29 -5.12
C ASN A 326 10.81 -1.11 -6.46
N ARG A 327 10.12 -0.59 -7.45
CA ARG A 327 10.69 -0.31 -8.78
C ARG A 327 11.54 0.98 -8.80
N GLY A 328 11.61 1.74 -7.71
CA GLY A 328 12.27 3.05 -7.67
C GLY A 328 11.61 4.09 -8.58
N ILE A 329 10.31 3.91 -8.86
CA ILE A 329 9.52 4.80 -9.70
C ILE A 329 9.03 5.97 -8.85
N PRO A 330 9.32 7.24 -9.22
CA PRO A 330 8.70 8.38 -8.57
C PRO A 330 7.19 8.34 -8.77
N ASN A 331 6.42 8.41 -7.67
CA ASN A 331 4.97 8.40 -7.67
C ASN A 331 4.44 9.54 -6.81
N VAL A 332 3.66 10.41 -7.42
CA VAL A 332 3.19 11.64 -6.79
C VAL A 332 1.72 11.90 -7.10
N HIS A 333 1.02 12.47 -6.16
CA HIS A 333 -0.23 13.17 -6.41
C HIS A 333 0.05 14.66 -6.60
N VAL A 334 -0.57 15.27 -7.61
CA VAL A 334 -0.52 16.71 -7.86
C VAL A 334 -1.93 17.19 -8.15
N ALA A 335 -2.50 17.97 -7.22
CA ALA A 335 -3.83 18.53 -7.39
C ALA A 335 -3.84 19.50 -8.58
N GLY A 336 -4.88 19.40 -9.42
CA GLY A 336 -5.03 20.27 -10.59
C GLY A 336 -4.02 20.03 -11.72
N VAL A 337 -3.31 18.90 -11.71
CA VAL A 337 -2.29 18.60 -12.71
C VAL A 337 -2.86 18.54 -14.15
N LEU A 338 -4.10 18.08 -14.31
CA LEU A 338 -4.74 17.98 -15.63
C LEU A 338 -5.13 19.34 -16.21
N GLU A 339 -5.25 20.35 -15.38
CA GLU A 339 -5.55 21.75 -15.75
C GLU A 339 -4.27 22.55 -16.02
N ASP A 340 -3.10 22.03 -15.72
CA ASP A 340 -1.81 22.72 -15.89
C ASP A 340 -1.55 23.03 -17.38
N PRO A 341 -1.36 24.30 -17.76
CA PRO A 341 -1.15 24.67 -19.14
C PRO A 341 0.15 24.08 -19.74
N LEU A 342 1.21 23.98 -18.94
CA LEU A 342 2.48 23.39 -19.37
C LEU A 342 2.30 21.91 -19.66
N LEU A 343 1.61 21.17 -18.78
CA LEU A 343 1.34 19.75 -18.97
C LEU A 343 0.57 19.50 -20.27
N ARG A 344 -0.47 20.29 -20.54
CA ARG A 344 -1.24 20.20 -21.78
C ARG A 344 -0.41 20.46 -23.02
N GLN A 345 0.55 21.37 -22.94
CA GLN A 345 1.48 21.64 -24.04
C GLN A 345 2.42 20.47 -24.27
N LEU A 346 2.99 19.92 -23.22
CA LEU A 346 3.93 18.79 -23.27
C LEU A 346 3.24 17.49 -23.73
N GLU A 347 2.01 17.26 -23.31
CA GLU A 347 1.18 16.12 -23.75
C GLU A 347 1.01 16.10 -25.28
N ARG A 348 0.67 17.25 -25.87
CA ARG A 348 0.48 17.37 -27.32
C ARG A 348 1.71 17.03 -28.14
N GLY A 349 2.89 17.33 -27.60
CA GLY A 349 4.16 17.06 -28.24
C GLY A 349 4.75 15.70 -27.94
N TYR A 350 4.13 14.92 -27.03
CA TYR A 350 4.77 13.71 -26.49
C TYR A 350 6.21 13.95 -26.05
N ALA A 351 6.43 15.10 -25.45
CA ALA A 351 7.75 15.61 -25.15
C ALA A 351 8.36 14.83 -23.96
N PRO A 352 9.69 14.60 -23.96
CA PRO A 352 10.34 14.02 -22.81
C PRO A 352 10.37 15.04 -21.66
N VAL A 353 10.00 14.54 -20.48
CA VAL A 353 9.99 15.31 -19.23
C VAL A 353 10.81 14.59 -18.18
N LEU A 354 11.28 15.37 -17.23
CA LEU A 354 11.86 14.89 -15.99
C LEU A 354 10.81 15.00 -14.89
N LEU A 355 10.62 13.93 -14.14
CA LEU A 355 9.84 13.91 -12.88
C LEU A 355 10.80 13.70 -11.72
N PHE A 356 10.87 14.69 -10.85
CA PHE A 356 11.57 14.60 -9.56
C PHE A 356 10.56 14.63 -8.42
N ALA A 357 10.71 13.73 -7.45
CA ALA A 357 9.83 13.60 -6.30
C ALA A 357 10.63 13.40 -5.01
N GLU A 358 10.34 14.19 -3.98
CA GLU A 358 10.97 14.13 -2.66
C GLU A 358 9.97 14.44 -1.55
N ALA A 359 9.92 13.58 -0.52
CA ALA A 359 9.09 13.86 0.65
C ALA A 359 9.66 15.07 1.44
N PRO A 360 8.82 15.93 2.06
CA PRO A 360 7.37 15.80 2.24
C PRO A 360 6.50 16.58 1.23
N GLY A 361 6.53 16.28 -0.03
CA GLY A 361 5.62 16.89 -1.01
C GLY A 361 6.28 17.77 -2.06
N ARG A 362 7.59 17.69 -2.18
CA ARG A 362 8.31 18.34 -3.28
C ARG A 362 8.23 17.48 -4.54
N ALA A 363 7.58 17.98 -5.57
CA ALA A 363 7.54 17.37 -6.88
C ALA A 363 7.83 18.42 -7.96
N VAL A 364 8.66 18.07 -8.91
CA VAL A 364 9.03 18.92 -10.05
C VAL A 364 8.82 18.14 -11.34
N ILE A 365 8.09 18.73 -12.27
CA ILE A 365 7.95 18.25 -13.64
C ILE A 365 8.61 19.30 -14.53
N ALA A 366 9.58 18.92 -15.31
CA ALA A 366 10.31 19.83 -16.18
C ALA A 366 10.53 19.23 -17.57
N PRO A 367 10.37 19.99 -18.65
CA PRO A 367 10.75 19.54 -19.98
C PRO A 367 12.26 19.34 -20.06
N ILE A 368 12.69 18.33 -20.78
CA ILE A 368 14.10 18.08 -21.13
C ILE A 368 14.24 17.92 -22.66
N THR A 369 15.43 18.08 -23.16
CA THR A 369 15.65 17.90 -24.59
C THR A 369 15.72 16.43 -25.00
N ASP A 370 15.44 16.12 -26.26
CA ASP A 370 15.59 14.77 -26.81
C ASP A 370 17.00 14.23 -26.68
N GLU A 371 18.02 15.11 -26.77
CA GLU A 371 19.41 14.72 -26.57
C GLU A 371 19.65 14.30 -25.12
N GLN A 372 19.19 15.10 -24.14
CA GLN A 372 19.30 14.80 -22.73
C GLN A 372 18.57 13.47 -22.39
N TYR A 373 17.40 13.25 -22.98
CA TYR A 373 16.65 12.01 -22.78
C TYR A 373 17.34 10.79 -23.39
N ARG A 374 17.81 10.88 -24.66
CA ARG A 374 18.57 9.79 -25.29
C ARG A 374 19.82 9.44 -24.52
N ARG A 375 20.47 10.45 -23.95
CA ARG A 375 21.65 10.29 -23.13
C ARG A 375 21.34 9.54 -21.84
N TYR A 376 20.28 9.90 -21.15
CA TYR A 376 19.79 9.16 -19.96
C TYR A 376 19.47 7.71 -20.30
N ARG A 377 18.78 7.47 -21.41
CA ARG A 377 18.40 6.11 -21.83
C ARG A 377 19.58 5.19 -22.03
N SER A 378 20.68 5.68 -22.58
CA SER A 378 21.88 4.85 -22.79
C SER A 378 22.54 4.38 -21.49
N LEU A 379 22.14 4.93 -20.32
CA LEU A 379 22.73 4.61 -19.03
C LEU A 379 21.96 3.51 -18.24
N ILE A 380 20.82 3.04 -18.69
CA ILE A 380 19.88 2.19 -17.90
C ILE A 380 19.58 0.79 -18.44
N GLU A 381 20.36 0.20 -19.30
CA GLU A 381 20.11 -1.16 -19.83
C GLU A 381 20.58 -2.28 -18.88
N ARG A 382 19.73 -3.31 -18.68
CA ARG A 382 19.97 -4.42 -17.72
C ARG A 382 19.86 -5.83 -18.36
N PRO A 383 20.55 -6.87 -17.85
CA PRO A 383 20.43 -8.26 -18.31
C PRO A 383 19.19 -9.01 -17.77
N VAL A 384 18.86 -10.18 -18.36
CA VAL A 384 17.77 -11.06 -17.90
C VAL A 384 18.19 -11.84 -16.64
N ARG A 385 17.25 -11.98 -15.69
CA ARG A 385 17.48 -12.67 -14.40
C ARG A 385 16.84 -14.06 -14.44
N LEU A 386 17.67 -15.10 -14.30
CA LEU A 386 17.21 -16.47 -14.14
C LEU A 386 17.01 -16.79 -12.66
N VAL A 387 15.91 -17.41 -12.33
CA VAL A 387 15.60 -17.86 -10.97
C VAL A 387 16.04 -19.31 -10.83
N SER A 388 16.90 -19.57 -9.86
CA SER A 388 17.31 -20.94 -9.56
C SER A 388 16.21 -21.65 -8.79
N THR A 389 15.56 -22.63 -9.42
CA THR A 389 14.66 -23.56 -8.73
C THR A 389 15.45 -24.86 -8.46
N PRO A 390 15.51 -25.31 -7.20
CA PRO A 390 16.20 -26.56 -6.89
C PRO A 390 15.51 -27.76 -7.56
N PRO A 391 16.19 -28.92 -7.70
CA PRO A 391 15.58 -30.12 -8.25
C PRO A 391 14.31 -30.51 -7.47
N VAL A 392 13.17 -30.57 -8.17
CA VAL A 392 11.86 -30.73 -7.50
C VAL A 392 11.56 -32.18 -7.08
N ASP A 393 12.20 -33.19 -7.69
CA ASP A 393 11.87 -34.59 -7.47
C ASP A 393 12.12 -35.07 -6.02
N ALA A 394 13.06 -34.47 -5.32
CA ALA A 394 13.38 -34.78 -3.92
C ALA A 394 12.56 -33.96 -2.90
N MET A 395 11.74 -32.99 -3.33
CA MET A 395 10.98 -32.17 -2.41
C MET A 395 9.70 -32.86 -1.97
N PRO A 396 9.23 -32.68 -0.73
CA PRO A 396 7.87 -33.04 -0.34
C PRO A 396 6.87 -32.11 -1.02
N TYR A 397 5.62 -32.57 -1.28
CA TYR A 397 4.57 -31.70 -1.77
C TYR A 397 4.09 -30.67 -0.75
N VAL A 398 4.09 -31.07 0.53
CA VAL A 398 3.70 -30.19 1.65
C VAL A 398 4.78 -30.19 2.72
N LEU A 399 5.09 -29.00 3.22
CA LEU A 399 6.08 -28.78 4.27
C LEU A 399 5.44 -28.00 5.42
N GLY A 400 5.48 -28.56 6.65
CA GLY A 400 5.11 -27.81 7.85
C GLY A 400 6.13 -26.73 8.16
N LEU A 401 5.67 -25.52 8.50
CA LEU A 401 6.57 -24.38 8.75
C LEU A 401 6.98 -24.25 10.22
N SER A 402 6.16 -24.76 11.15
CA SER A 402 6.47 -24.71 12.59
C SER A 402 7.68 -25.55 12.94
N GLY A 403 8.58 -25.01 13.77
CA GLY A 403 9.80 -25.69 14.23
C GLY A 403 10.94 -25.77 13.20
N ARG A 404 10.81 -25.09 12.04
CA ARG A 404 11.89 -25.00 11.06
C ARG A 404 12.96 -24.04 11.55
N PRO A 405 14.26 -24.38 11.35
CA PRO A 405 15.36 -23.48 11.69
C PRO A 405 15.25 -22.15 10.94
N LEU A 406 15.57 -21.06 11.60
CA LEU A 406 15.55 -19.73 11.01
C LEU A 406 16.64 -19.54 9.95
N ASP A 407 17.77 -20.20 10.12
CA ASP A 407 18.92 -20.12 9.20
C ASP A 407 18.64 -20.77 7.84
N ASP A 408 17.65 -21.67 7.77
CA ASP A 408 17.25 -22.32 6.53
C ASP A 408 16.37 -21.44 5.63
N THR A 409 15.86 -20.32 6.12
CA THR A 409 14.83 -19.52 5.41
C THR A 409 15.27 -19.05 4.04
N THR A 410 16.51 -18.61 3.88
CA THR A 410 17.04 -18.16 2.58
C THR A 410 17.16 -19.33 1.59
N ALA A 411 17.65 -20.49 2.03
CA ALA A 411 17.73 -21.68 1.19
C ALA A 411 16.34 -22.24 0.85
N LEU A 412 15.42 -22.23 1.82
CA LEU A 412 14.07 -22.70 1.64
C LEU A 412 13.21 -21.78 0.78
N ALA A 413 13.50 -20.48 0.68
CA ALA A 413 12.71 -19.52 -0.10
C ALA A 413 12.54 -19.95 -1.56
N SER A 414 13.54 -20.59 -2.16
CA SER A 414 13.46 -21.17 -3.51
C SER A 414 12.46 -22.33 -3.63
N THR A 415 12.14 -23.00 -2.51
CA THR A 415 11.25 -24.16 -2.41
C THR A 415 9.84 -23.82 -1.94
N ILE A 416 9.73 -22.90 -0.98
CA ILE A 416 8.46 -22.56 -0.30
C ILE A 416 7.99 -21.14 -0.58
N GLY A 417 8.81 -20.32 -1.25
CA GLY A 417 8.52 -18.92 -1.56
C GLY A 417 8.68 -17.96 -0.39
N GLY A 418 8.63 -16.65 -0.70
CA GLY A 418 8.95 -15.59 0.25
C GLY A 418 7.98 -15.51 1.42
N LYS A 419 6.65 -15.59 1.19
CA LYS A 419 5.67 -15.51 2.29
C LYS A 419 5.80 -16.66 3.30
N CYS A 420 6.11 -17.88 2.83
CA CYS A 420 6.36 -19.00 3.74
C CYS A 420 7.67 -18.79 4.53
N ALA A 421 8.71 -18.27 3.88
CA ALA A 421 9.96 -17.93 4.56
C ALA A 421 9.76 -16.83 5.61
N GLY A 422 9.02 -15.78 5.28
CA GLY A 422 8.61 -14.74 6.23
C GLY A 422 7.78 -15.27 7.41
N MET A 423 6.89 -16.24 7.16
CA MET A 423 6.11 -16.91 8.22
C MET A 423 7.01 -17.69 9.17
N ILE A 424 8.04 -18.37 8.68
CA ILE A 424 9.04 -19.04 9.57
C ILE A 424 9.69 -18.00 10.49
N ALA A 425 10.06 -16.84 9.95
CA ALA A 425 10.66 -15.78 10.77
C ALA A 425 9.71 -15.27 11.87
N LEU A 426 8.42 -15.11 11.56
CA LEU A 426 7.40 -14.76 12.56
C LEU A 426 7.22 -15.83 13.64
N LEU A 427 7.26 -17.12 13.25
CA LEU A 427 7.10 -18.25 14.18
C LEU A 427 8.23 -18.35 15.23
N HIS A 428 9.36 -17.71 14.97
CA HIS A 428 10.47 -17.62 15.91
C HIS A 428 10.35 -16.46 16.92
N GLU A 429 9.38 -15.58 16.76
CA GLU A 429 9.14 -14.48 17.70
C GLU A 429 8.20 -14.91 18.83
N PRO A 430 8.65 -14.93 20.10
CA PRO A 430 7.82 -15.34 21.21
C PRO A 430 6.71 -14.33 21.47
N GLY A 431 5.52 -14.83 21.79
CA GLY A 431 4.37 -14.00 22.18
C GLY A 431 3.56 -13.41 21.04
N LEU A 432 3.98 -13.55 19.78
CA LEU A 432 3.15 -13.19 18.65
C LEU A 432 1.93 -14.11 18.53
N GLN A 433 0.84 -13.55 18.06
CA GLN A 433 -0.32 -14.32 17.61
C GLN A 433 -0.21 -14.49 16.09
N LEU A 434 -0.21 -15.74 15.67
CA LEU A 434 0.00 -16.16 14.28
C LEU A 434 -1.06 -17.21 13.93
N PRO A 435 -1.31 -17.46 12.62
CA PRO A 435 -2.08 -18.61 12.18
C PRO A 435 -1.48 -19.90 12.71
N ASP A 436 -2.32 -20.81 13.17
CA ASP A 436 -1.87 -22.10 13.73
C ASP A 436 -1.32 -23.03 12.65
N ALA A 437 -0.23 -23.75 12.98
CA ALA A 437 0.39 -24.81 12.19
C ALA A 437 0.46 -24.53 10.67
N PRO A 438 0.96 -23.38 10.24
CA PRO A 438 0.98 -23.03 8.82
C PRO A 438 1.79 -24.06 8.02
N GLN A 439 1.30 -24.36 6.81
CA GLN A 439 1.90 -25.32 5.88
C GLN A 439 2.30 -24.60 4.59
N SER A 440 3.34 -25.08 3.93
CA SER A 440 3.66 -24.72 2.54
C SER A 440 3.33 -25.87 1.61
N ILE A 441 2.52 -25.64 0.58
CA ILE A 441 2.52 -26.46 -0.61
C ILE A 441 3.70 -25.98 -1.45
N THR A 442 4.70 -26.83 -1.64
CA THR A 442 5.99 -26.45 -2.23
C THR A 442 5.89 -26.18 -3.73
N VAL A 443 6.89 -25.53 -4.29
CA VAL A 443 6.99 -25.31 -5.74
C VAL A 443 6.93 -26.58 -6.56
N ARG A 444 7.25 -27.75 -5.98
CA ARG A 444 7.15 -29.04 -6.66
C ARG A 444 5.78 -29.26 -7.30
N ALA A 445 4.73 -29.08 -6.52
CA ALA A 445 3.38 -29.32 -7.00
C ALA A 445 3.02 -28.43 -8.20
N TYR A 446 3.46 -27.18 -8.18
CA TYR A 446 3.27 -26.24 -9.28
C TYR A 446 4.08 -26.61 -10.53
N VAL A 447 5.35 -26.94 -10.37
CA VAL A 447 6.24 -27.32 -11.49
C VAL A 447 5.72 -28.58 -12.20
N GLU A 448 5.29 -29.59 -11.43
CA GLU A 448 4.71 -30.80 -11.98
C GLU A 448 3.38 -30.53 -12.69
N HIS A 449 2.55 -29.65 -12.13
CA HIS A 449 1.29 -29.22 -12.73
C HIS A 449 1.50 -28.49 -14.06
N LEU A 450 2.52 -27.64 -14.16
CA LEU A 450 2.81 -26.91 -15.40
C LEU A 450 3.52 -27.75 -16.46
N ARG A 451 4.12 -28.88 -16.11
CA ARG A 451 4.93 -29.68 -17.02
C ARG A 451 4.25 -29.96 -18.38
N PRO A 452 2.97 -30.41 -18.44
CA PRO A 452 2.31 -30.66 -19.72
C PRO A 452 1.91 -29.38 -20.48
N LEU A 453 1.89 -28.23 -19.84
CA LEU A 453 1.56 -26.95 -20.46
C LEU A 453 2.79 -26.15 -20.89
N ARG A 454 3.98 -26.55 -20.43
CA ARG A 454 5.20 -25.74 -20.52
C ARG A 454 5.58 -25.36 -21.95
N GLU A 455 5.57 -26.34 -22.87
CA GLU A 455 5.92 -26.08 -24.28
C GLU A 455 4.94 -25.12 -24.94
N ARG A 456 3.64 -25.29 -24.67
CA ARG A 456 2.59 -24.41 -25.21
C ARG A 456 2.71 -22.99 -24.67
N ILE A 457 3.04 -22.84 -23.38
CA ILE A 457 3.28 -21.53 -22.77
C ILE A 457 4.55 -20.90 -23.36
N ALA A 458 5.66 -21.65 -23.44
CA ALA A 458 6.91 -21.15 -24.00
C ALA A 458 6.73 -20.64 -25.43
N ALA A 459 6.04 -21.38 -26.29
CA ALA A 459 5.76 -20.97 -27.65
C ALA A 459 4.97 -19.66 -27.75
N ALA A 460 4.08 -19.40 -26.80
CA ALA A 460 3.37 -18.13 -26.74
C ALA A 460 4.27 -16.97 -26.26
N LEU A 461 5.09 -17.20 -25.24
CA LEU A 461 6.02 -16.19 -24.71
C LEU A 461 7.09 -15.79 -25.73
N ASP A 462 7.52 -16.70 -26.59
CA ASP A 462 8.53 -16.46 -27.62
C ASP A 462 7.97 -15.76 -28.88
N SER A 463 6.65 -15.59 -28.95
CA SER A 463 6.01 -14.94 -30.08
C SER A 463 6.31 -13.44 -30.14
N GLU A 464 6.67 -12.92 -31.32
CA GLU A 464 6.90 -11.49 -31.54
C GLU A 464 5.65 -10.66 -31.20
N ALA A 465 4.45 -11.10 -31.59
CA ALA A 465 3.20 -10.41 -31.30
C ALA A 465 2.94 -10.29 -29.79
N PHE A 466 3.25 -11.34 -29.02
CA PHE A 466 3.15 -11.32 -27.57
C PHE A 466 4.19 -10.34 -26.96
N GLY A 467 5.41 -10.35 -27.47
CA GLY A 467 6.47 -9.46 -27.00
C GLY A 467 6.18 -7.98 -27.25
N ALA A 468 5.56 -7.66 -28.39
CA ALA A 468 5.41 -6.29 -28.88
C ALA A 468 4.23 -5.52 -28.28
N ASP A 469 3.06 -6.15 -28.06
CA ASP A 469 1.82 -5.45 -27.65
C ASP A 469 1.28 -5.93 -26.30
N ALA A 470 1.10 -5.01 -25.36
CA ALA A 470 0.56 -5.28 -24.03
C ALA A 470 -0.88 -5.82 -24.07
N ARG A 471 -1.68 -5.44 -25.06
CA ARG A 471 -3.05 -5.94 -25.25
C ARG A 471 -3.04 -7.40 -25.68
N VAL A 472 -2.12 -7.77 -26.59
CA VAL A 472 -1.91 -9.17 -26.96
C VAL A 472 -1.50 -9.98 -25.74
N ARG A 473 -0.55 -9.48 -24.95
CA ARG A 473 -0.14 -10.14 -23.71
C ARG A 473 -1.32 -10.35 -22.77
N ARG A 474 -2.14 -9.33 -22.53
CA ARG A 474 -3.31 -9.46 -21.65
C ARG A 474 -4.31 -10.49 -22.15
N ILE A 475 -4.61 -10.49 -23.45
CA ILE A 475 -5.52 -11.47 -24.05
C ILE A 475 -4.96 -12.91 -23.92
N VAL A 476 -3.66 -13.09 -24.18
CA VAL A 476 -3.02 -14.42 -24.12
C VAL A 476 -2.84 -14.90 -22.68
N LEU A 477 -2.66 -14.00 -21.73
CA LEU A 477 -2.51 -14.33 -20.30
C LEU A 477 -3.85 -14.63 -19.62
N GLU A 478 -4.89 -13.84 -19.88
CA GLU A 478 -6.15 -13.86 -19.13
C GLU A 478 -7.37 -14.29 -19.96
N GLY A 479 -7.21 -14.44 -21.26
CA GLY A 479 -8.26 -14.83 -22.19
C GLY A 479 -9.09 -13.67 -22.75
N GLU A 480 -9.65 -13.89 -23.92
CA GLU A 480 -10.44 -12.89 -24.64
C GLU A 480 -11.73 -12.50 -23.91
N ALA A 481 -12.36 -13.45 -23.23
CA ALA A 481 -13.60 -13.20 -22.51
C ALA A 481 -13.40 -12.21 -21.35
N LEU A 482 -12.34 -12.39 -20.54
CA LEU A 482 -12.03 -11.47 -19.43
C LEU A 482 -11.57 -10.12 -19.95
N TYR A 483 -10.80 -10.09 -21.05
CA TYR A 483 -10.39 -8.84 -21.68
C TYR A 483 -11.60 -8.00 -22.11
N ARG A 484 -12.59 -8.59 -22.77
CA ARG A 484 -13.82 -7.91 -23.19
C ARG A 484 -14.61 -7.32 -22.02
N VAL A 485 -14.64 -8.01 -20.88
CA VAL A 485 -15.31 -7.50 -19.67
C VAL A 485 -14.56 -6.33 -19.07
N ARG A 486 -13.23 -6.39 -18.99
CA ARG A 486 -12.41 -5.33 -18.40
C ARG A 486 -12.24 -4.09 -19.28
N THR A 487 -12.32 -4.27 -20.60
CA THR A 487 -12.12 -3.21 -21.60
C THR A 487 -13.29 -3.16 -22.60
N PRO A 488 -14.49 -2.72 -22.17
CA PRO A 488 -15.69 -2.79 -22.99
C PRO A 488 -15.78 -1.72 -24.10
N GLN A 489 -14.75 -0.88 -24.27
CA GLN A 489 -14.74 0.18 -25.28
C GLN A 489 -14.75 -0.41 -26.70
N PRO A 490 -15.49 0.19 -27.65
CA PRO A 490 -15.62 -0.34 -29.01
C PRO A 490 -14.28 -0.60 -29.73
N ALA A 491 -13.29 0.25 -29.51
CA ALA A 491 -11.96 0.08 -30.11
C ALA A 491 -11.23 -1.17 -29.59
N GLU A 492 -11.36 -1.48 -28.30
CA GLU A 492 -10.76 -2.65 -27.68
C GLU A 492 -11.48 -3.95 -28.08
N ILE A 493 -12.81 -3.89 -28.21
CA ILE A 493 -13.58 -5.01 -28.77
C ILE A 493 -13.17 -5.30 -30.21
N ALA A 494 -13.04 -4.28 -31.05
CA ALA A 494 -12.59 -4.44 -32.44
C ALA A 494 -11.14 -4.98 -32.49
N PHE A 495 -10.28 -4.59 -31.56
CA PHE A 495 -8.93 -5.12 -31.46
C PHE A 495 -8.94 -6.64 -31.17
N VAL A 496 -9.74 -7.08 -30.20
CA VAL A 496 -9.88 -8.52 -29.87
C VAL A 496 -10.37 -9.30 -31.07
N GLU A 497 -11.37 -8.78 -31.81
CA GLU A 497 -11.90 -9.43 -32.99
C GLU A 497 -10.87 -9.55 -34.12
N ALA A 498 -10.07 -8.51 -34.33
CA ALA A 498 -8.95 -8.56 -35.27
C ALA A 498 -7.90 -9.59 -34.83
N PHE A 499 -7.49 -9.53 -33.57
CA PHE A 499 -6.53 -10.45 -32.97
C PHE A 499 -6.98 -11.94 -33.17
N LEU A 500 -8.24 -12.25 -32.84
CA LEU A 500 -8.76 -13.61 -32.95
C LEU A 500 -8.90 -14.09 -34.41
N ARG A 501 -9.11 -13.18 -35.34
CA ARG A 501 -9.12 -13.50 -36.78
C ARG A 501 -7.71 -13.81 -37.28
N ASP A 502 -6.72 -12.99 -36.86
CA ASP A 502 -5.35 -13.13 -37.31
C ASP A 502 -4.62 -14.30 -36.61
N HIS A 503 -5.10 -14.70 -35.41
CA HIS A 503 -4.63 -15.84 -34.65
C HIS A 503 -5.77 -16.89 -34.48
N PRO A 504 -5.93 -17.83 -35.40
CA PRO A 504 -6.96 -18.90 -35.34
C PRO A 504 -6.68 -19.85 -34.15
N ALA A 505 -7.64 -20.75 -33.87
CA ALA A 505 -7.51 -21.72 -32.77
C ALA A 505 -6.36 -22.72 -32.94
N SER A 506 -5.80 -22.85 -34.12
CA SER A 506 -4.60 -23.64 -34.41
C SER A 506 -3.29 -22.91 -34.10
N ASP A 507 -3.34 -21.60 -33.93
CA ASP A 507 -2.20 -20.78 -33.50
C ASP A 507 -2.07 -20.82 -31.98
N PRO A 508 -0.84 -20.90 -31.41
CA PRO A 508 -0.65 -20.93 -29.96
C PRO A 508 -1.29 -19.76 -29.22
N LEU A 509 -1.18 -18.52 -29.73
CA LEU A 509 -1.77 -17.33 -29.11
C LEU A 509 -3.29 -17.37 -29.16
N GLY A 510 -3.86 -17.65 -30.33
CA GLY A 510 -5.32 -17.75 -30.52
C GLY A 510 -5.95 -18.90 -29.77
N SER A 511 -5.24 -20.02 -29.64
CA SER A 511 -5.64 -21.16 -28.82
C SER A 511 -5.70 -20.82 -27.32
N LEU A 512 -4.68 -20.14 -26.80
CA LEU A 512 -4.64 -19.70 -25.39
C LEU A 512 -5.72 -18.64 -25.11
N ALA A 513 -5.84 -17.65 -25.98
CA ALA A 513 -6.82 -16.57 -25.82
C ALA A 513 -8.25 -17.09 -25.63
N ARG A 514 -8.66 -18.08 -26.48
CA ARG A 514 -9.98 -18.71 -26.39
C ARG A 514 -10.17 -19.68 -25.22
N ALA A 515 -9.05 -20.20 -24.68
CA ALA A 515 -9.07 -21.11 -23.52
C ALA A 515 -9.05 -20.40 -22.17
N GLY A 516 -9.29 -19.10 -22.13
CA GLY A 516 -9.21 -18.29 -20.91
C GLY A 516 -7.78 -17.82 -20.57
N GLY A 517 -6.90 -17.80 -21.57
CA GLY A 517 -5.50 -17.43 -21.44
C GLY A 517 -4.62 -18.52 -20.82
N ILE A 518 -3.37 -18.17 -20.57
CA ILE A 518 -2.45 -19.05 -19.80
C ILE A 518 -3.03 -19.30 -18.41
N ARG A 519 -3.57 -18.28 -17.76
CA ARG A 519 -4.28 -18.39 -16.48
C ARG A 519 -5.39 -19.44 -16.55
N GLY A 520 -6.27 -19.36 -17.54
CA GLY A 520 -7.41 -20.27 -17.69
C GLY A 520 -6.99 -21.71 -17.93
N VAL A 521 -5.96 -21.97 -18.75
CA VAL A 521 -5.48 -23.35 -18.98
C VAL A 521 -4.80 -23.94 -17.74
N VAL A 522 -4.12 -23.14 -16.94
CA VAL A 522 -3.56 -23.57 -15.64
C VAL A 522 -4.66 -23.91 -14.65
N GLU A 523 -5.70 -23.10 -14.56
CA GLU A 523 -6.84 -23.33 -13.67
C GLU A 523 -7.75 -24.48 -14.11
N ALA A 524 -7.85 -24.75 -15.41
CA ALA A 524 -8.68 -25.82 -15.97
C ALA A 524 -8.04 -27.21 -15.86
N GLN A 525 -6.72 -27.29 -15.80
CA GLN A 525 -6.01 -28.56 -15.66
C GLN A 525 -6.18 -29.10 -14.23
N ARG A 526 -6.52 -30.41 -14.11
CA ARG A 526 -6.65 -31.07 -12.81
C ARG A 526 -5.27 -31.35 -12.20
N ILE A 527 -5.17 -31.19 -10.89
CA ILE A 527 -3.99 -31.67 -10.14
C ILE A 527 -3.98 -33.21 -10.20
N ALA A 528 -2.78 -33.80 -10.37
CA ALA A 528 -2.67 -35.26 -10.37
C ALA A 528 -3.31 -35.86 -9.10
N PRO A 529 -4.18 -36.86 -9.20
CA PRO A 529 -4.95 -37.37 -8.05
C PRO A 529 -4.08 -37.79 -6.86
N SER A 530 -2.90 -38.37 -7.13
CA SER A 530 -1.93 -38.77 -6.07
C SER A 530 -1.31 -37.56 -5.37
N THR A 531 -1.05 -36.49 -6.09
CA THR A 531 -0.53 -35.23 -5.51
C THR A 531 -1.59 -34.54 -4.69
N LEU A 532 -2.83 -34.41 -5.21
CA LEU A 532 -3.94 -33.82 -4.50
C LEU A 532 -4.25 -34.58 -3.20
N ALA A 533 -4.28 -35.93 -3.24
CA ALA A 533 -4.52 -36.73 -2.05
C ALA A 533 -3.46 -36.52 -0.95
N GLN A 534 -2.19 -36.34 -1.34
CA GLN A 534 -1.12 -36.05 -0.39
C GLN A 534 -1.30 -34.66 0.21
N ILE A 535 -1.65 -33.64 -0.58
CA ILE A 535 -1.91 -32.28 -0.11
C ILE A 535 -3.11 -32.31 0.88
N GLU A 536 -4.24 -32.86 0.49
CA GLU A 536 -5.45 -32.95 1.33
C GLU A 536 -5.21 -33.74 2.62
N GLY A 537 -4.46 -34.82 2.54
CA GLY A 537 -4.07 -35.64 3.70
C GLY A 537 -3.22 -34.83 4.69
N SER A 538 -2.28 -34.05 4.20
CA SER A 538 -1.45 -33.19 5.03
C SER A 538 -2.28 -32.06 5.70
N LEU A 539 -3.16 -31.42 4.93
CA LEU A 539 -4.05 -30.38 5.46
C LEU A 539 -5.03 -30.93 6.52
N ARG A 540 -5.55 -32.13 6.30
CA ARG A 540 -6.42 -32.83 7.26
C ARG A 540 -5.68 -33.11 8.56
N THR A 541 -4.43 -33.56 8.46
CA THR A 541 -3.60 -33.83 9.61
C THR A 541 -3.24 -32.55 10.39
N ALA A 542 -2.93 -31.47 9.67
CA ALA A 542 -2.51 -30.22 10.26
C ALA A 542 -3.68 -29.42 10.90
N PHE A 543 -4.84 -29.41 10.23
CA PHE A 543 -5.94 -28.49 10.57
C PHE A 543 -7.19 -29.17 11.13
N GLY A 544 -7.28 -30.49 11.06
CA GLY A 544 -8.38 -31.26 11.64
C GLY A 544 -9.76 -30.77 11.19
N ALA A 545 -10.68 -30.60 12.15
CA ALA A 545 -12.06 -30.19 11.89
C ALA A 545 -12.16 -28.79 11.27
N LEU A 546 -11.23 -27.88 11.54
CA LEU A 546 -11.25 -26.51 11.00
C LEU A 546 -11.13 -26.48 9.48
N ALA A 547 -10.39 -27.40 8.90
CA ALA A 547 -10.27 -27.51 7.44
C ALA A 547 -11.61 -27.88 6.76
N VAL A 548 -12.51 -28.52 7.52
CA VAL A 548 -13.86 -28.90 7.05
C VAL A 548 -14.87 -27.77 7.34
N THR A 549 -14.86 -27.21 8.56
CA THR A 549 -15.91 -26.28 9.02
C THR A 549 -15.67 -24.85 8.64
N GLN A 550 -14.42 -24.36 8.77
CA GLN A 550 -14.04 -22.97 8.47
C GLN A 550 -13.31 -22.84 7.12
N GLY A 551 -12.70 -23.93 6.66
CA GLY A 551 -11.88 -23.94 5.46
C GLY A 551 -10.43 -23.53 5.71
N VAL A 552 -9.64 -23.64 4.66
CA VAL A 552 -8.21 -23.33 4.61
C VAL A 552 -8.00 -22.13 3.72
N ARG A 553 -7.24 -21.16 4.17
CA ARG A 553 -6.79 -20.03 3.34
C ARG A 553 -5.52 -20.44 2.61
N PHE A 554 -5.54 -20.36 1.30
CA PHE A 554 -4.43 -20.60 0.39
C PHE A 554 -3.90 -19.26 -0.10
N ARG A 555 -2.65 -18.95 0.25
CA ARG A 555 -1.99 -17.69 -0.08
C ARG A 555 -0.81 -17.95 -1.00
N SER A 556 -0.67 -17.16 -2.03
CA SER A 556 0.49 -17.20 -2.92
C SER A 556 1.79 -17.03 -2.13
N SER A 557 2.82 -17.77 -2.53
CA SER A 557 4.16 -17.70 -1.99
C SER A 557 5.16 -18.04 -3.11
N SER A 558 5.41 -17.10 -4.00
CA SER A 558 6.30 -17.33 -5.14
C SER A 558 7.78 -17.33 -4.71
N ASN A 559 8.59 -18.11 -5.40
CA ASN A 559 10.05 -18.12 -5.19
C ASN A 559 10.77 -16.90 -5.79
N VAL A 560 10.01 -16.01 -6.43
CA VAL A 560 10.49 -14.70 -6.89
C VAL A 560 9.95 -13.56 -6.03
N GLU A 561 8.96 -13.83 -5.20
CA GLU A 561 8.45 -12.86 -4.23
C GLU A 561 9.51 -12.65 -3.15
N ASP A 562 9.89 -11.41 -2.91
CA ASP A 562 10.93 -11.01 -1.94
C ASP A 562 12.39 -11.37 -2.33
N ILE A 563 12.68 -11.53 -3.61
CA ILE A 563 14.08 -11.54 -4.06
C ILE A 563 14.62 -10.10 -4.18
N GLU A 564 15.93 -9.95 -4.07
CA GLU A 564 16.58 -8.63 -4.20
C GLU A 564 16.09 -7.88 -5.44
N GLY A 565 15.51 -6.71 -5.23
CA GLY A 565 14.98 -5.82 -6.27
C GLY A 565 13.64 -6.23 -6.87
N PHE A 566 12.96 -7.26 -6.35
CA PHE A 566 11.59 -7.58 -6.74
C PHE A 566 10.73 -7.87 -5.51
N ASN A 567 9.68 -7.13 -5.35
CA ASN A 567 8.70 -7.36 -4.30
C ASN A 567 7.32 -7.65 -4.93
N GLY A 568 6.88 -8.90 -4.80
CA GLY A 568 5.61 -9.38 -5.33
C GLY A 568 4.36 -8.97 -4.54
N ALA A 569 4.43 -7.90 -3.77
CA ALA A 569 3.33 -7.44 -2.92
C ALA A 569 2.02 -7.25 -3.68
N GLY A 570 0.97 -7.99 -3.28
CA GLY A 570 -0.39 -7.83 -3.84
C GLY A 570 -0.54 -8.24 -5.30
N LEU A 571 0.49 -8.79 -5.93
CA LEU A 571 0.44 -9.25 -7.32
C LEU A 571 -0.39 -10.51 -7.50
N TYR A 572 -0.46 -11.33 -6.46
CA TYR A 572 -1.04 -12.66 -6.53
C TYR A 572 -2.24 -12.79 -5.60
N GLU A 573 -3.16 -13.64 -6.00
CA GLU A 573 -4.43 -13.81 -5.31
C GLU A 573 -4.36 -14.89 -4.22
N SER A 574 -5.30 -14.83 -3.28
CA SER A 574 -5.45 -15.79 -2.18
C SER A 574 -6.88 -16.28 -2.12
N PHE A 575 -7.07 -17.58 -1.92
CA PHE A 575 -8.40 -18.22 -1.95
C PHE A 575 -8.66 -19.06 -0.72
N THR A 576 -9.94 -19.28 -0.41
CA THR A 576 -10.39 -20.20 0.62
C THR A 576 -10.90 -21.47 -0.01
N GLY A 577 -10.52 -22.65 0.53
CA GLY A 577 -11.01 -23.96 0.13
C GLY A 577 -11.38 -24.80 1.32
N PHE A 578 -12.30 -25.74 1.11
CA PHE A 578 -12.80 -26.66 2.12
C PHE A 578 -12.44 -28.11 1.74
N LEU A 579 -12.00 -28.88 2.74
CA LEU A 579 -11.75 -30.34 2.53
C LEU A 579 -13.05 -31.12 2.25
N ASP A 580 -14.18 -30.61 2.69
CA ASP A 580 -15.50 -31.12 2.38
C ASP A 580 -16.39 -29.99 1.88
N ALA A 581 -16.08 -29.51 0.71
CA ALA A 581 -16.77 -28.39 0.09
C ALA A 581 -18.25 -28.71 -0.18
N ALA A 582 -18.55 -29.93 -0.60
CA ALA A 582 -19.91 -30.35 -0.93
C ALA A 582 -20.87 -30.31 0.28
N ALA A 583 -20.35 -30.51 1.49
CA ALA A 583 -21.11 -30.45 2.74
C ALA A 583 -21.31 -29.03 3.29
N GLN A 584 -20.76 -27.99 2.65
CA GLN A 584 -20.88 -26.62 3.18
C GLN A 584 -22.32 -26.13 3.08
N PRO A 585 -22.80 -25.42 4.13
CA PRO A 585 -24.18 -24.93 4.19
C PRO A 585 -24.46 -23.86 3.10
N ARG A 586 -23.50 -22.97 2.86
CA ARG A 586 -23.62 -21.92 1.85
C ARG A 586 -23.32 -22.46 0.45
N ALA A 587 -24.22 -22.21 -0.50
CA ALA A 587 -24.06 -22.67 -1.89
C ALA A 587 -22.75 -22.16 -2.52
N SER A 588 -22.35 -20.92 -2.24
CA SER A 588 -21.10 -20.32 -2.72
C SER A 588 -19.84 -21.02 -2.18
N ASP A 589 -19.92 -21.70 -1.04
CA ASP A 589 -18.78 -22.39 -0.45
C ASP A 589 -18.64 -23.82 -0.99
N ARG A 590 -19.73 -24.41 -1.54
CA ARG A 590 -19.71 -25.75 -2.12
C ARG A 590 -18.82 -25.88 -3.36
N GLU A 591 -18.54 -24.77 -4.02
CA GLU A 591 -17.62 -24.74 -5.14
C GLU A 591 -16.16 -24.48 -4.74
N LYS A 592 -15.90 -24.12 -3.51
CA LYS A 592 -14.58 -23.80 -2.98
C LYS A 592 -13.84 -25.05 -2.51
N THR A 593 -13.50 -25.93 -3.45
CA THR A 593 -12.67 -27.12 -3.13
C THR A 593 -11.22 -26.70 -2.89
N VAL A 594 -10.48 -27.54 -2.18
CA VAL A 594 -9.02 -27.39 -2.00
C VAL A 594 -8.32 -27.29 -3.34
N GLU A 595 -8.62 -28.21 -4.26
CA GLU A 595 -8.04 -28.24 -5.60
C GLU A 595 -8.27 -26.92 -6.36
N ARG A 596 -9.53 -26.49 -6.45
CA ARG A 596 -9.89 -25.25 -7.15
C ARG A 596 -9.18 -24.04 -6.56
N SER A 597 -9.05 -23.98 -5.24
CA SER A 597 -8.40 -22.86 -4.56
C SER A 597 -6.90 -22.81 -4.86
N ILE A 598 -6.22 -23.95 -4.88
CA ILE A 598 -4.81 -24.04 -5.24
C ILE A 598 -4.62 -23.66 -6.72
N LEU A 599 -5.45 -24.20 -7.61
CA LEU A 599 -5.39 -23.92 -9.06
C LEU A 599 -5.55 -22.41 -9.33
N ARG A 600 -6.46 -21.75 -8.63
CA ARG A 600 -6.65 -20.29 -8.76
C ARG A 600 -5.46 -19.50 -8.23
N VAL A 601 -4.83 -19.93 -7.14
CA VAL A 601 -3.57 -19.33 -6.68
C VAL A 601 -2.49 -19.47 -7.74
N TRP A 602 -2.35 -20.65 -8.34
CA TRP A 602 -1.38 -20.89 -9.42
C TRP A 602 -1.73 -20.12 -10.70
N GLY A 603 -3.02 -20.00 -11.02
CA GLY A 603 -3.51 -19.18 -12.13
C GLY A 603 -3.17 -17.70 -11.95
N SER A 604 -3.21 -17.19 -10.72
CA SER A 604 -2.89 -15.80 -10.43
C SER A 604 -1.42 -15.43 -10.72
N PHE A 605 -0.51 -16.42 -10.78
CA PHE A 605 0.86 -16.22 -11.25
C PHE A 605 0.91 -15.69 -12.69
N TRP A 606 -0.09 -16.06 -13.50
CA TRP A 606 -0.23 -15.69 -14.91
C TRP A 606 -1.21 -14.55 -15.14
N SER A 607 -1.63 -13.82 -14.09
CA SER A 607 -2.34 -12.55 -14.28
C SER A 607 -1.46 -11.56 -15.04
N PHE A 608 -2.10 -10.67 -15.81
CA PHE A 608 -1.38 -9.69 -16.61
C PHE A 608 -0.47 -8.81 -15.77
N GLU A 609 -0.97 -8.34 -14.64
CA GLU A 609 -0.25 -7.46 -13.72
C GLU A 609 1.00 -8.16 -13.14
N ALA A 610 0.85 -9.39 -12.67
CA ALA A 610 1.97 -10.16 -12.14
C ALA A 610 3.01 -10.52 -13.20
N PHE A 611 2.54 -10.76 -14.43
CA PHE A 611 3.41 -11.01 -15.57
C PHE A 611 4.23 -9.77 -15.95
N GLU A 612 3.58 -8.61 -16.12
CA GLU A 612 4.24 -7.36 -16.50
C GLU A 612 5.26 -6.92 -15.43
N GLU A 613 4.98 -7.17 -14.14
CA GLU A 613 5.91 -6.89 -13.06
C GLU A 613 7.19 -7.72 -13.21
N ARG A 614 7.06 -9.04 -13.36
CA ARG A 614 8.23 -9.91 -13.59
C ARG A 614 8.96 -9.55 -14.89
N ARG A 615 8.22 -9.17 -15.92
CA ARG A 615 8.79 -8.70 -17.20
C ARG A 615 9.58 -7.41 -17.03
N ALA A 616 9.06 -6.46 -16.24
CA ALA A 616 9.76 -5.20 -15.94
C ALA A 616 11.11 -5.43 -15.28
N GLU A 617 11.16 -6.38 -14.34
CA GLU A 617 12.38 -6.77 -13.64
C GLU A 617 13.20 -7.82 -14.41
N ARG A 618 12.79 -8.13 -15.65
CA ARG A 618 13.46 -9.09 -16.54
C ARG A 618 13.64 -10.48 -15.92
N ILE A 619 12.69 -10.89 -15.09
CA ILE A 619 12.66 -12.23 -14.50
C ILE A 619 12.14 -13.22 -15.54
N ASP A 620 12.86 -14.33 -15.74
CA ASP A 620 12.39 -15.41 -16.61
C ASP A 620 11.16 -16.09 -16.00
N HIS A 621 10.06 -16.06 -16.72
CA HIS A 621 8.74 -16.50 -16.24
C HIS A 621 8.65 -18.03 -16.05
N LEU A 622 9.41 -18.81 -16.83
CA LEU A 622 9.37 -20.27 -16.77
C LEU A 622 10.35 -20.85 -15.78
N SER A 623 11.32 -20.06 -15.28
CA SER A 623 12.19 -20.44 -14.19
C SER A 623 11.60 -20.13 -12.82
N ALA A 624 10.64 -19.21 -12.77
CA ALA A 624 9.91 -18.85 -11.56
C ALA A 624 8.79 -19.85 -11.24
N ALA A 625 8.46 -20.01 -9.95
CA ALA A 625 7.48 -20.99 -9.49
C ALA A 625 6.65 -20.47 -8.30
N MET A 626 5.44 -21.03 -8.14
CA MET A 626 4.47 -20.63 -7.12
C MET A 626 4.26 -21.74 -6.09
N ALA A 627 4.83 -21.57 -4.90
CA ALA A 627 4.40 -22.29 -3.71
C ALA A 627 3.14 -21.66 -3.10
N VAL A 628 2.49 -22.34 -2.15
CA VAL A 628 1.27 -21.84 -1.52
C VAL A 628 1.40 -21.95 0.00
N LEU A 629 1.29 -20.83 0.69
CA LEU A 629 1.12 -20.78 2.15
C LEU A 629 -0.32 -21.15 2.49
N SER A 630 -0.53 -22.13 3.34
CA SER A 630 -1.85 -22.55 3.80
C SER A 630 -1.97 -22.51 5.32
N HIS A 631 -3.09 -22.02 5.81
CA HIS A 631 -3.45 -21.95 7.22
C HIS A 631 -4.98 -21.97 7.37
N PRO A 632 -5.55 -22.25 8.56
CA PRO A 632 -6.98 -22.15 8.77
C PRO A 632 -7.49 -20.75 8.42
N ARG A 633 -8.62 -20.68 7.73
CA ARG A 633 -9.29 -19.40 7.46
C ARG A 633 -9.73 -18.77 8.79
N PHE A 634 -9.61 -17.47 8.90
CA PHE A 634 -10.25 -16.71 9.97
C PHE A 634 -11.73 -16.48 9.63
N ASP A 635 -12.55 -16.38 10.66
CA ASP A 635 -13.96 -16.03 10.47
C ASP A 635 -14.07 -14.52 10.28
N ASP A 636 -14.57 -14.09 9.11
CA ASP A 636 -14.73 -12.68 8.76
C ASP A 636 -15.59 -11.93 9.78
N ALA A 637 -16.57 -12.62 10.37
CA ALA A 637 -17.41 -12.05 11.43
C ALA A 637 -16.63 -11.72 12.73
N LEU A 638 -15.45 -12.30 12.90
CA LEU A 638 -14.58 -12.05 14.04
C LEU A 638 -13.43 -11.09 13.70
N GLU A 639 -13.33 -10.63 12.47
CA GLU A 639 -12.36 -9.62 12.05
C GLU A 639 -12.91 -8.21 12.29
N ARG A 640 -12.38 -7.50 13.30
CA ARG A 640 -12.75 -6.13 13.58
C ARG A 640 -12.12 -5.17 12.59
N ALA A 641 -10.88 -5.42 12.24
CA ALA A 641 -10.11 -4.63 11.30
C ALA A 641 -8.99 -5.44 10.67
N THR A 642 -8.72 -5.14 9.41
CA THR A 642 -7.59 -5.69 8.64
C THR A 642 -6.66 -4.57 8.26
N GLY A 643 -5.35 -4.77 8.40
CA GLY A 643 -4.39 -3.74 8.13
C GLY A 643 -3.07 -4.24 7.53
N VAL A 644 -2.38 -3.30 6.91
CA VAL A 644 -0.97 -3.43 6.52
C VAL A 644 -0.18 -2.34 7.21
N CYS A 645 1.06 -2.64 7.58
CA CYS A 645 1.92 -1.64 8.17
C CYS A 645 3.39 -1.87 7.80
N THR A 646 4.15 -0.79 7.76
CA THR A 646 5.59 -0.84 7.53
C THR A 646 6.32 -0.37 8.77
N PHE A 647 7.20 -1.21 9.30
CA PHE A 647 8.09 -0.84 10.38
C PHE A 647 9.50 -0.59 9.85
N THR A 648 10.08 0.55 10.18
CA THR A 648 11.43 0.94 9.75
C THR A 648 12.33 1.21 10.94
N VAL A 649 13.45 0.50 11.01
CA VAL A 649 14.60 0.92 11.80
C VAL A 649 15.31 2.01 11.01
N GLN A 650 15.39 3.21 11.58
CA GLN A 650 15.91 4.39 10.90
C GLN A 650 17.44 4.48 10.96
N PRO A 651 18.06 5.09 9.93
CA PRO A 651 19.52 5.27 9.94
C PRO A 651 19.97 6.16 11.11
N PRO A 652 21.24 6.06 11.55
CA PRO A 652 21.75 6.76 12.74
C PRO A 652 21.59 8.28 12.71
N ASN A 653 21.54 8.89 11.55
CA ASN A 653 21.35 10.35 11.37
C ASN A 653 19.89 10.81 11.41
N SER A 654 18.93 9.90 11.51
CA SER A 654 17.52 10.25 11.68
C SER A 654 17.22 10.68 13.12
N PRO A 655 16.37 11.70 13.35
CA PRO A 655 15.92 12.07 14.68
C PRO A 655 15.06 10.98 15.35
N ASP A 656 14.32 10.21 14.56
CA ASP A 656 13.61 9.04 15.04
C ASP A 656 14.51 7.80 14.92
N ALA A 657 14.45 6.92 15.91
CA ALA A 657 15.14 5.63 15.88
C ALA A 657 14.31 4.60 15.10
N GLU A 658 13.00 4.67 15.23
CA GLU A 658 12.05 3.72 14.65
C GLU A 658 10.77 4.42 14.24
N ARG A 659 10.15 3.92 13.17
CA ARG A 659 8.86 4.39 12.65
C ARG A 659 7.98 3.23 12.27
N LEU A 660 6.68 3.37 12.54
CA LEU A 660 5.62 2.48 12.04
C LEU A 660 4.59 3.33 11.30
N GLU A 661 4.31 2.97 10.07
CA GLU A 661 3.20 3.51 9.29
C GLU A 661 2.13 2.43 9.15
N VAL A 662 0.88 2.75 9.50
CA VAL A 662 -0.23 1.79 9.57
C VAL A 662 -1.35 2.27 8.67
N ASN A 663 -1.84 1.37 7.81
CA ASN A 663 -3.09 1.55 7.07
C ASN A 663 -4.03 0.43 7.45
N VAL A 664 -5.25 0.76 7.88
CA VAL A 664 -6.21 -0.22 8.38
C VAL A 664 -7.63 0.07 7.90
N GLN A 665 -8.36 -1.00 7.57
CA GLN A 665 -9.76 -0.97 7.14
C GLN A 665 -10.66 -1.73 8.11
N VAL A 666 -11.95 -1.45 8.03
CA VAL A 666 -12.99 -2.12 8.82
C VAL A 666 -13.15 -3.57 8.34
N GLY A 667 -13.22 -4.51 9.28
CA GLY A 667 -13.47 -5.92 9.00
C GLY A 667 -12.40 -6.53 8.10
N ASP A 668 -12.79 -7.33 7.14
CA ASP A 668 -11.95 -7.99 6.13
C ASP A 668 -11.67 -7.13 4.88
N GLY A 669 -12.00 -5.83 4.94
CA GLY A 669 -11.84 -4.89 3.83
C GLY A 669 -10.40 -4.83 3.31
N SER A 670 -10.24 -4.89 1.99
CA SER A 670 -8.91 -4.83 1.37
C SER A 670 -8.24 -3.48 1.63
N VAL A 671 -7.02 -3.51 2.15
CA VAL A 671 -6.18 -2.32 2.33
C VAL A 671 -5.20 -2.16 1.18
N ALA A 672 -4.73 -3.26 0.61
CA ALA A 672 -3.76 -3.25 -0.47
C ALA A 672 -4.38 -2.85 -1.82
N ASN A 673 -5.62 -3.28 -2.06
CA ASN A 673 -6.41 -2.93 -3.25
C ASN A 673 -7.79 -2.45 -2.80
N PRO A 674 -7.88 -1.28 -2.15
CA PRO A 674 -9.18 -0.74 -1.75
C PRO A 674 -9.97 -0.33 -2.98
N ASP A 675 -11.30 -0.35 -2.85
CA ASP A 675 -12.15 0.36 -3.79
C ASP A 675 -11.67 1.81 -3.89
N PRO A 676 -11.59 2.41 -5.08
CA PRO A 676 -11.11 3.78 -5.27
C PRO A 676 -11.82 4.85 -4.41
N THR A 677 -13.01 4.53 -3.94
CA THR A 677 -13.83 5.40 -3.07
C THR A 677 -13.62 5.13 -1.58
N VAL A 678 -12.90 4.05 -1.22
CA VAL A 678 -12.68 3.62 0.15
C VAL A 678 -11.26 3.96 0.59
N PHE A 679 -11.14 4.74 1.66
CA PHE A 679 -9.86 5.12 2.24
C PHE A 679 -9.64 4.44 3.58
N PRO A 680 -8.46 3.87 3.85
CA PRO A 680 -8.12 3.31 5.15
C PRO A 680 -7.86 4.40 6.19
N GLU A 681 -7.95 4.03 7.46
CA GLU A 681 -7.34 4.80 8.53
C GLU A 681 -5.82 4.77 8.36
N VAL A 682 -5.18 5.93 8.49
CA VAL A 682 -3.72 6.08 8.41
C VAL A 682 -3.21 6.61 9.73
N VAL A 683 -2.29 5.86 10.35
CA VAL A 683 -1.65 6.23 11.61
C VAL A 683 -0.14 6.11 11.45
N ARG A 684 0.59 7.08 12.00
CA ARG A 684 2.05 7.07 12.08
C ARG A 684 2.49 7.01 13.52
N LEU A 685 3.42 6.14 13.80
CA LEU A 685 4.05 6.04 15.10
C LEU A 685 5.55 6.26 14.94
N ALA A 686 6.16 6.97 15.87
CA ALA A 686 7.60 7.19 15.87
C ALA A 686 8.15 7.20 17.30
N ARG A 687 9.32 6.59 17.45
CA ARG A 687 10.10 6.64 18.66
C ARG A 687 11.38 7.45 18.40
N ALA A 688 11.50 8.59 19.07
CA ALA A 688 12.68 9.43 18.92
C ALA A 688 13.93 8.71 19.45
N ARG A 689 15.07 9.03 18.88
CA ARG A 689 16.35 8.47 19.31
C ARG A 689 16.66 8.91 20.75
N GLY A 690 16.99 7.92 21.60
CA GLY A 690 17.25 8.15 23.02
C GLY A 690 15.99 8.37 23.88
N SER A 691 14.81 8.12 23.36
CA SER A 691 13.55 8.23 24.08
C SER A 691 12.77 6.92 24.05
N GLU A 692 12.14 6.57 25.17
CA GLU A 692 11.18 5.45 25.22
C GLU A 692 9.75 5.90 24.88
N ALA A 693 9.51 7.20 24.78
CA ALA A 693 8.20 7.75 24.48
C ALA A 693 7.83 7.50 23.01
N LEU A 694 6.64 6.95 22.81
CA LEU A 694 6.07 6.72 21.48
C LEU A 694 5.11 7.87 21.14
N ARG A 695 5.40 8.55 20.03
CA ARG A 695 4.51 9.54 19.45
C ARG A 695 3.56 8.83 18.49
N ILE A 696 2.26 9.05 18.67
CA ILE A 696 1.20 8.53 17.78
C ILE A 696 0.57 9.73 17.07
N GLU A 697 0.57 9.70 15.76
CA GLU A 697 -0.04 10.69 14.88
C GLU A 697 -1.13 10.02 14.04
N ARG A 698 -2.38 10.42 14.26
CA ARG A 698 -3.52 9.95 13.47
C ARG A 698 -3.70 10.88 12.28
N VAL A 699 -3.33 10.40 11.11
CA VAL A 699 -3.31 11.21 9.87
C VAL A 699 -4.70 11.29 9.25
N ARG A 700 -5.44 10.16 9.23
CA ARG A 700 -6.74 10.06 8.56
C ARG A 700 -7.53 8.90 9.14
N ARG A 701 -8.83 9.03 9.29
CA ARG A 701 -9.77 7.95 9.61
C ARG A 701 -10.14 7.14 8.37
N ALA A 702 -10.58 5.91 8.58
CA ALA A 702 -11.15 5.10 7.52
C ALA A 702 -12.49 5.69 7.06
N SER A 703 -12.73 5.68 5.74
CA SER A 703 -14.03 6.12 5.19
C SER A 703 -15.19 5.23 5.68
N GLY A 704 -14.92 3.94 5.94
CA GLY A 704 -15.90 3.01 6.50
C GLY A 704 -16.19 3.17 7.99
N ALA A 705 -15.41 3.99 8.73
CA ALA A 705 -15.61 4.28 10.15
C ALA A 705 -15.12 5.70 10.49
N PRO A 706 -15.74 6.74 9.93
CA PRO A 706 -15.25 8.12 10.06
C PRO A 706 -15.48 8.71 11.46
N ASP A 707 -16.34 8.10 12.22
CA ASP A 707 -16.78 8.51 13.56
C ASP A 707 -15.91 7.94 14.67
N ARG A 708 -15.01 7.01 14.35
CA ARG A 708 -14.16 6.36 15.36
C ARG A 708 -12.81 5.97 14.79
N ASP A 709 -11.85 5.79 15.69
CA ASP A 709 -10.58 5.16 15.39
C ASP A 709 -10.78 3.65 15.34
N LEU A 710 -10.22 2.99 14.33
CA LEU A 710 -10.29 1.53 14.20
C LEU A 710 -9.40 0.85 15.21
N LEU A 711 -8.19 1.40 15.44
CA LEU A 711 -7.24 0.85 16.39
C LEU A 711 -7.09 1.80 17.59
N SER A 712 -7.25 1.25 18.80
CA SER A 712 -6.93 1.98 20.02
C SER A 712 -5.43 2.23 20.14
N ASP A 713 -5.04 3.21 20.96
CA ASP A 713 -3.63 3.49 21.25
C ASP A 713 -2.92 2.28 21.86
N GLU A 714 -3.62 1.46 22.64
CA GLU A 714 -3.09 0.21 23.21
C GLU A 714 -2.72 -0.78 22.11
N VAL A 715 -3.64 -1.01 21.16
CA VAL A 715 -3.40 -1.89 20.00
C VAL A 715 -2.27 -1.36 19.14
N LEU A 716 -2.21 -0.06 18.91
CA LEU A 716 -1.13 0.59 18.14
C LEU A 716 0.22 0.43 18.84
N ARG A 717 0.30 0.62 20.17
CA ARG A 717 1.53 0.39 20.95
C ARG A 717 1.96 -1.07 20.88
N ARG A 718 1.01 -2.00 20.96
CA ARG A 718 1.29 -3.42 20.81
C ARG A 718 1.80 -3.75 19.42
N LEU A 719 1.14 -3.26 18.37
CA LEU A 719 1.57 -3.43 16.99
C LEU A 719 3.01 -2.91 16.77
N PHE A 720 3.32 -1.71 17.31
CA PHE A 720 4.66 -1.14 17.25
C PHE A 720 5.69 -2.03 17.95
N ALA A 721 5.38 -2.57 19.12
CA ALA A 721 6.27 -3.44 19.87
C ALA A 721 6.54 -4.76 19.12
N ASP A 722 5.48 -5.42 18.65
CA ASP A 722 5.53 -6.72 17.99
C ASP A 722 6.29 -6.63 16.65
N THR A 723 5.92 -5.69 15.79
CA THR A 723 6.59 -5.48 14.49
C THR A 723 8.03 -5.00 14.65
N GLY A 724 8.29 -4.16 15.66
CA GLY A 724 9.63 -3.70 16.00
C GLY A 724 10.55 -4.84 16.47
N ALA A 725 10.04 -5.77 17.28
CA ALA A 725 10.81 -6.93 17.73
C ALA A 725 11.24 -7.80 16.54
N VAL A 726 10.30 -8.11 15.64
CA VAL A 726 10.56 -8.85 14.39
C VAL A 726 11.62 -8.14 13.55
N THR A 727 11.45 -6.83 13.33
CA THR A 727 12.34 -6.08 12.42
C THR A 727 13.76 -5.98 12.97
N ARG A 728 13.92 -5.74 14.27
CA ARG A 728 15.25 -5.70 14.89
C ARG A 728 15.96 -7.04 14.81
N ARG A 729 15.27 -8.15 15.15
CA ARG A 729 15.86 -9.49 15.05
C ARG A 729 16.21 -9.85 13.61
N TRP A 730 15.40 -9.44 12.66
CA TRP A 730 15.71 -9.65 11.24
C TRP A 730 16.99 -8.90 10.84
N LEU A 731 17.10 -7.62 11.23
CA LEU A 731 18.30 -6.81 10.98
C LEU A 731 19.55 -7.40 11.64
N ASP A 732 19.43 -7.85 12.89
CA ASP A 732 20.54 -8.49 13.62
C ASP A 732 21.01 -9.77 12.91
N ARG A 733 20.07 -10.60 12.44
CA ARG A 733 20.37 -11.81 11.67
C ARG A 733 21.09 -11.49 10.36
N GLU A 734 20.60 -10.54 9.59
CA GLU A 734 21.27 -10.13 8.36
C GLU A 734 22.70 -9.62 8.62
N ASN A 735 22.89 -8.92 9.70
CA ASN A 735 24.19 -8.36 10.08
C ASN A 735 25.14 -9.40 10.69
N ALA A 736 24.63 -10.53 11.19
CA ALA A 736 25.46 -11.57 11.80
C ALA A 736 26.49 -12.16 10.83
N THR A 737 26.14 -12.26 9.56
CA THR A 737 26.99 -12.81 8.50
C THR A 737 27.74 -11.74 7.69
N ARG A 738 27.44 -10.45 7.90
CA ARG A 738 28.06 -9.35 7.16
C ARG A 738 29.28 -8.78 7.87
N PRO A 739 30.38 -8.50 7.16
CA PRO A 739 31.47 -7.70 7.70
C PRO A 739 30.97 -6.36 8.23
N GLU A 740 31.60 -5.84 9.28
CA GLU A 740 31.14 -4.60 9.96
C GLU A 740 30.93 -3.42 9.01
N ALA A 741 31.83 -3.23 8.05
CA ALA A 741 31.72 -2.18 7.03
C ALA A 741 30.52 -2.32 6.07
N ARG A 742 29.90 -3.52 6.00
CA ARG A 742 28.75 -3.83 5.13
C ARG A 742 27.47 -4.10 5.92
N ARG A 743 27.47 -3.89 7.23
CA ARG A 743 26.27 -4.07 8.05
C ARG A 743 25.21 -3.05 7.69
N ALA A 744 24.00 -3.54 7.49
CA ALA A 744 22.83 -2.68 7.28
C ALA A 744 22.55 -1.90 8.57
N ARG A 745 22.29 -0.61 8.43
CA ARG A 745 21.93 0.30 9.54
C ARG A 745 20.47 0.69 9.52
N THR A 746 19.76 0.26 8.51
CA THR A 746 18.33 0.48 8.33
C THR A 746 17.71 -0.77 7.73
N LEU A 747 16.49 -1.05 8.12
CA LEU A 747 15.66 -2.12 7.55
C LEU A 747 14.21 -1.71 7.64
N THR A 748 13.46 -1.95 6.58
CA THR A 748 12.01 -1.81 6.56
C THR A 748 11.38 -3.16 6.28
N LEU A 749 10.46 -3.56 7.16
CA LEU A 749 9.60 -4.71 6.93
C LEU A 749 8.15 -4.25 6.72
N ASP A 750 7.47 -4.93 5.83
CA ASP A 750 6.03 -4.83 5.60
C ASP A 750 5.32 -6.00 6.28
N PHE A 751 4.23 -5.69 6.98
CA PHE A 751 3.43 -6.65 7.74
C PHE A 751 1.96 -6.57 7.34
N GLU A 752 1.31 -7.72 7.30
CA GLU A 752 -0.14 -7.83 7.27
C GLU A 752 -0.64 -8.29 8.64
N PHE A 753 -1.64 -7.60 9.17
CA PHE A 753 -2.21 -7.90 10.48
C PHE A 753 -3.72 -7.87 10.47
N HIS A 754 -4.32 -8.59 11.42
CA HIS A 754 -5.75 -8.57 11.69
C HIS A 754 -5.99 -8.30 13.17
N ASP A 755 -6.94 -7.43 13.46
CA ASP A 755 -7.44 -7.19 14.79
C ASP A 755 -8.69 -8.06 15.01
N MET A 756 -8.49 -9.19 15.70
CA MET A 756 -9.51 -10.22 15.89
C MET A 756 -10.29 -10.01 17.17
N LEU A 757 -11.61 -10.22 17.10
CA LEU A 757 -12.47 -10.29 18.25
C LEU A 757 -12.19 -11.57 19.07
N ALA A 758 -12.63 -11.57 20.33
CA ALA A 758 -12.60 -12.78 21.15
C ALA A 758 -13.47 -13.89 20.54
N GLY A 759 -13.07 -15.12 20.73
CA GLY A 759 -13.83 -16.30 20.27
C GLY A 759 -13.32 -16.93 18.98
N TRP A 760 -12.28 -16.37 18.35
CA TRP A 760 -11.68 -17.04 17.19
C TRP A 760 -11.02 -18.37 17.59
N PRO A 761 -11.21 -19.44 16.79
CA PRO A 761 -10.86 -20.79 17.20
C PRO A 761 -9.34 -21.03 17.24
N ALA A 762 -8.92 -21.77 18.26
CA ALA A 762 -7.59 -22.36 18.34
C ALA A 762 -7.66 -23.82 17.89
N MET A 763 -6.72 -24.24 17.04
CA MET A 763 -6.72 -25.56 16.45
C MET A 763 -6.48 -26.71 17.44
N ARG A 764 -5.63 -26.51 18.43
CA ARG A 764 -5.15 -27.58 19.29
C ARG A 764 -5.92 -27.78 20.59
N GLU A 765 -6.61 -26.77 21.08
CA GLU A 765 -7.23 -26.78 22.41
C GLU A 765 -8.74 -26.59 22.39
N GLY A 766 -9.35 -26.33 21.25
CA GLY A 766 -10.80 -26.16 21.12
C GLY A 766 -11.39 -24.95 21.88
N ALA A 767 -10.58 -24.23 22.63
CA ALA A 767 -11.04 -23.08 23.41
C ALA A 767 -10.99 -21.80 22.58
N PRO A 768 -12.02 -20.94 22.64
CA PRO A 768 -12.00 -19.64 22.01
C PRO A 768 -10.86 -18.77 22.56
N ARG A 769 -10.17 -18.06 21.66
CA ARG A 769 -9.10 -17.14 22.05
C ARG A 769 -9.65 -15.76 22.43
N PRO A 770 -8.97 -15.03 23.34
CA PRO A 770 -9.32 -13.64 23.59
C PRO A 770 -9.09 -12.79 22.33
N ALA A 771 -9.68 -11.59 22.30
CA ALA A 771 -9.41 -10.60 21.27
C ALA A 771 -7.91 -10.32 21.14
N ARG A 772 -7.36 -10.35 19.92
CA ARG A 772 -5.91 -10.23 19.71
C ARG A 772 -5.55 -9.69 18.33
N LEU A 773 -4.39 -9.07 18.31
CA LEU A 773 -3.70 -8.69 17.09
C LEU A 773 -2.97 -9.93 16.53
N VAL A 774 -3.29 -10.32 15.31
CA VAL A 774 -2.70 -11.48 14.61
C VAL A 774 -1.87 -11.00 13.44
N LEU A 775 -0.58 -11.35 13.39
CA LEU A 775 0.27 -11.11 12.24
C LEU A 775 0.15 -12.28 11.27
N LYS A 776 -0.08 -11.99 9.99
CA LYS A 776 -0.21 -13.02 8.94
C LYS A 776 0.97 -13.08 8.00
N GLN A 777 1.77 -12.03 7.92
CA GLN A 777 2.87 -11.93 6.99
C GLN A 777 3.91 -10.93 7.49
N ALA A 778 5.17 -11.22 7.21
CA ALA A 778 6.28 -10.27 7.25
C ALA A 778 7.16 -10.47 6.02
N ARG A 779 7.66 -9.38 5.44
CA ARG A 779 8.61 -9.42 4.33
C ARG A 779 9.47 -8.17 4.32
N THR A 780 10.62 -8.25 3.69
CA THR A 780 11.48 -7.10 3.47
C THR A 780 10.82 -6.15 2.46
N LEU A 781 10.80 -4.87 2.80
CA LEU A 781 10.47 -3.82 1.87
C LEU A 781 11.78 -3.11 1.52
N GLU A 782 12.56 -3.71 0.65
CA GLU A 782 13.75 -3.06 0.14
C GLU A 782 13.37 -2.08 -0.97
N PRO A 783 13.89 -0.85 -0.96
CA PRO A 783 13.86 -0.03 -2.16
C PRO A 783 14.59 -0.83 -3.26
N ALA A 784 14.04 -0.82 -4.47
CA ALA A 784 14.69 -1.44 -5.61
C ALA A 784 16.19 -1.08 -5.60
N PRO A 785 17.09 -2.05 -5.75
CA PRO A 785 18.50 -1.76 -5.69
C PRO A 785 18.78 -0.65 -6.69
N ARG A 786 19.25 0.47 -6.18
CA ARG A 786 19.74 1.53 -7.03
C ARG A 786 20.86 0.89 -7.83
N VAL A 787 20.63 0.67 -9.12
CA VAL A 787 21.68 0.14 -9.97
C VAL A 787 22.78 1.19 -9.99
N ALA A 788 23.75 1.03 -9.12
CA ALA A 788 25.03 1.64 -9.29
C ALA A 788 25.62 0.94 -10.50
N THR A 789 25.40 1.47 -11.67
CA THR A 789 26.18 1.07 -12.82
C THR A 789 27.53 1.74 -12.61
N GLU A 790 28.51 0.96 -12.27
CA GLU A 790 29.92 1.38 -12.19
C GLU A 790 30.37 2.08 -13.49
N GLU A 791 29.64 1.90 -14.57
CA GLU A 791 29.92 2.40 -15.90
C GLU A 791 29.31 3.78 -16.21
N SER A 792 28.48 4.37 -15.34
CA SER A 792 28.00 5.75 -15.55
C SER A 792 29.09 6.80 -15.49
N ALA A 793 30.28 6.39 -15.13
CA ALA A 793 31.47 7.24 -14.98
C ALA A 793 32.09 7.70 -16.30
N GLY A 794 31.52 7.49 -17.46
CA GLY A 794 32.13 7.81 -18.75
C GLY A 794 31.96 9.23 -19.28
N TRP A 795 31.33 10.17 -18.57
CA TRP A 795 30.85 11.39 -19.17
C TRP A 795 31.43 12.67 -18.56
N ALA A 796 32.15 13.43 -19.35
CA ALA A 796 32.47 14.80 -19.01
C ALA A 796 31.18 15.63 -19.00
N VAL A 797 30.93 16.36 -17.92
CA VAL A 797 29.73 17.16 -17.74
C VAL A 797 30.10 18.63 -17.58
N PRO A 798 29.38 19.56 -18.24
CA PRO A 798 29.55 20.98 -18.03
C PRO A 798 29.43 21.36 -16.55
N ARG A 799 30.28 22.26 -16.07
CA ARG A 799 30.38 22.64 -14.65
C ARG A 799 29.08 23.21 -14.07
N ASP A 800 28.32 23.94 -14.86
CA ASP A 800 27.05 24.53 -14.52
C ASP A 800 25.93 23.51 -14.29
N MET A 801 25.99 22.33 -14.92
CA MET A 801 25.04 21.22 -14.71
C MET A 801 25.33 20.41 -13.44
N LEU A 802 26.48 20.59 -12.83
CA LEU A 802 26.96 19.75 -11.73
C LEU A 802 26.52 20.20 -10.34
N ALA A 803 25.87 21.33 -10.23
CA ALA A 803 25.62 21.96 -8.93
C ALA A 803 24.73 21.14 -7.98
N ARG A 804 24.05 20.11 -8.47
CA ARG A 804 23.02 19.38 -7.70
C ARG A 804 23.11 17.87 -7.77
N ALA A 805 24.11 17.33 -8.43
CA ALA A 805 24.25 15.90 -8.61
C ALA A 805 25.45 15.36 -7.85
N ARG A 806 25.35 14.13 -7.36
CA ARG A 806 26.50 13.43 -6.81
C ARG A 806 27.52 13.21 -7.90
N ARG A 807 28.76 13.63 -7.66
CA ARG A 807 29.82 13.69 -8.64
C ARG A 807 30.99 12.82 -8.24
N VAL A 808 31.66 12.28 -9.23
CA VAL A 808 32.99 11.73 -9.08
C VAL A 808 33.96 12.68 -9.77
N SER A 809 34.85 13.28 -9.00
CA SER A 809 35.95 14.08 -9.50
C SER A 809 37.18 13.20 -9.57
N THR A 810 37.75 13.09 -10.75
CA THR A 810 39.06 12.46 -10.98
C THR A 810 40.04 13.55 -11.33
N GLU A 811 40.93 13.87 -10.40
CA GLU A 811 42.04 14.80 -10.66
C GLU A 811 43.28 13.99 -10.94
N THR A 812 43.80 14.16 -12.14
CA THR A 812 45.06 13.54 -12.54
C THR A 812 46.10 14.62 -12.73
N CYS A 813 47.16 14.58 -11.93
CA CYS A 813 48.31 15.47 -12.02
C CYS A 813 49.53 14.68 -12.46
N SER A 814 50.21 15.11 -13.51
CA SER A 814 51.39 14.46 -14.02
C SER A 814 52.52 15.44 -14.32
N GLY A 815 53.72 15.04 -14.05
CA GLY A 815 54.91 15.87 -14.35
C GLY A 815 56.22 15.15 -14.12
N GLU A 816 57.28 15.70 -14.65
CA GLU A 816 58.60 15.16 -14.49
C GLU A 816 59.22 15.63 -13.15
N VAL A 817 59.67 14.69 -12.34
CA VAL A 817 60.33 14.95 -11.04
C VAL A 817 61.84 14.91 -11.14
N ALA A 818 62.38 14.24 -12.18
CA ALA A 818 63.78 14.17 -12.58
C ALA A 818 63.84 13.73 -14.02
N THR A 819 64.98 13.89 -14.69
CA THR A 819 65.15 13.53 -16.10
C THR A 819 64.75 12.07 -16.33
N GLY A 820 63.69 11.84 -17.13
CA GLY A 820 63.14 10.51 -17.43
C GLY A 820 62.32 9.86 -16.29
N VAL A 821 61.99 10.62 -15.23
CA VAL A 821 61.19 10.14 -14.12
C VAL A 821 59.88 10.96 -14.03
N THR A 822 58.78 10.34 -14.39
CA THR A 822 57.44 10.97 -14.36
C THR A 822 56.71 10.50 -13.11
N LEU A 823 56.14 11.45 -12.37
CA LEU A 823 55.22 11.21 -11.26
C LEU A 823 53.80 11.54 -11.73
N THR A 824 52.87 10.66 -11.44
CA THR A 824 51.44 10.87 -11.70
C THR A 824 50.67 10.60 -10.42
N THR A 825 49.84 11.55 -10.01
CA THR A 825 48.87 11.35 -8.91
C THR A 825 47.46 11.40 -9.49
N THR A 826 46.68 10.37 -9.18
CA THR A 826 45.26 10.32 -9.52
C THR A 826 44.46 10.33 -8.25
N THR A 827 43.70 11.38 -8.01
CA THR A 827 42.83 11.53 -6.84
C THR A 827 41.39 11.37 -7.27
N LEU A 828 40.73 10.30 -6.77
CA LEU A 828 39.31 10.06 -6.98
C LEU A 828 38.54 10.56 -5.75
N ARG A 829 37.58 11.46 -5.97
CA ARG A 829 36.72 12.03 -4.93
C ARG A 829 35.27 11.75 -5.26
N VAL A 830 34.57 11.13 -4.31
CA VAL A 830 33.12 11.01 -4.38
C VAL A 830 32.52 12.17 -3.58
N LEU A 831 31.91 13.12 -4.26
CA LEU A 831 31.22 14.22 -3.62
C LEU A 831 29.87 13.73 -3.12
N THR A 832 29.61 13.94 -1.81
CA THR A 832 28.34 13.57 -1.17
C THR A 832 27.16 14.25 -1.85
N GLU A 833 25.98 13.62 -1.77
CA GLU A 833 24.75 14.17 -2.33
C GLU A 833 24.58 15.62 -1.88
N PRO A 834 24.43 16.57 -2.81
CA PRO A 834 24.09 17.93 -2.45
C PRO A 834 22.75 17.89 -1.74
N SER A 835 22.66 18.55 -0.59
CA SER A 835 21.37 18.84 0.00
C SER A 835 20.57 19.65 -1.03
N ILE A 836 19.38 19.17 -1.37
CA ILE A 836 18.49 19.82 -2.33
C ILE A 836 17.85 21.07 -1.70
N THR A 837 18.18 21.40 -0.47
CA THR A 837 17.80 22.66 0.18
C THR A 837 18.76 23.77 -0.24
N PRO A 838 18.28 24.90 -0.75
CA PRO A 838 19.11 25.99 -1.27
C PRO A 838 20.08 26.62 -0.26
N ASP A 839 19.85 26.43 1.03
CA ASP A 839 20.55 27.12 2.12
C ASP A 839 21.71 26.32 2.75
N VAL A 840 21.95 25.11 2.33
CA VAL A 840 23.13 24.37 2.79
C VAL A 840 24.20 24.48 1.73
N GLY A 841 25.15 25.39 1.98
CA GLY A 841 26.35 25.50 1.18
C GLY A 841 26.96 24.12 0.97
N TYR A 842 27.36 23.81 -0.26
CA TYR A 842 27.98 22.55 -0.62
C TYR A 842 28.99 22.13 0.44
N GLY A 843 28.70 21.03 1.13
CA GLY A 843 29.64 20.41 2.06
C GLY A 843 30.94 20.22 1.32
N THR A 844 31.95 20.88 1.78
CA THR A 844 33.14 21.26 1.02
C THR A 844 34.17 20.17 0.96
N GLU A 845 33.92 18.97 1.55
CA GLU A 845 34.99 17.98 1.58
C GLU A 845 34.48 16.58 1.14
N PRO A 846 35.24 15.96 0.23
CA PRO A 846 34.98 14.57 -0.15
C PRO A 846 35.25 13.64 1.02
N LEU A 847 34.24 12.87 1.41
CA LEU A 847 34.37 11.89 2.48
C LEU A 847 35.15 10.64 2.04
N ASP A 848 35.17 10.37 0.75
CA ASP A 848 35.81 9.18 0.19
C ASP A 848 36.71 9.58 -0.99
N ALA A 849 38.01 9.59 -0.79
CA ALA A 849 38.94 9.68 -1.88
C ALA A 849 39.88 8.47 -1.88
N SER A 850 40.03 7.84 -3.01
CA SER A 850 41.20 7.02 -3.26
C SER A 850 42.25 7.88 -3.94
N ILE A 851 43.49 7.75 -3.54
CA ILE A 851 44.60 8.42 -4.16
C ILE A 851 45.52 7.35 -4.70
N THR A 852 45.74 7.33 -5.99
CA THR A 852 46.74 6.49 -6.66
C THR A 852 47.90 7.35 -7.04
N VAL A 853 49.09 7.00 -6.56
CA VAL A 853 50.32 7.64 -6.94
C VAL A 853 51.15 6.63 -7.74
N SER A 854 51.50 6.97 -8.96
CA SER A 854 52.35 6.11 -9.80
C SER A 854 53.58 6.90 -10.25
N ALA A 855 54.67 6.22 -10.32
CA ALA A 855 55.90 6.78 -10.90
C ALA A 855 56.39 5.90 -12.04
N ARG A 856 56.73 6.49 -13.12
CA ARG A 856 57.47 5.85 -14.20
C ARG A 856 58.93 6.27 -14.06
N GLY A 857 59.82 5.25 -13.90
CA GLY A 857 61.21 5.48 -13.54
C GLY A 857 61.43 5.35 -12.03
N THR A 858 62.69 5.40 -11.59
CA THR A 858 63.10 5.20 -10.20
C THR A 858 63.05 6.52 -9.42
N VAL A 859 62.17 6.60 -8.40
CA VAL A 859 62.12 7.75 -7.46
C VAL A 859 62.99 7.42 -6.26
N SER A 860 64.30 7.60 -6.41
CA SER A 860 65.32 7.25 -5.39
C SER A 860 65.08 7.98 -4.08
N ALA A 861 64.57 9.23 -4.10
CA ALA A 861 64.22 10.00 -2.91
C ALA A 861 63.21 9.33 -2.01
N LEU A 862 62.27 8.51 -2.55
CA LEU A 862 61.28 7.78 -1.79
C LEU A 862 61.63 6.29 -1.65
N GLY A 863 62.70 5.80 -2.26
CA GLY A 863 63.08 4.40 -2.32
C GLY A 863 62.15 3.57 -3.20
N TRP A 864 61.51 4.16 -4.19
CA TRP A 864 60.66 3.46 -5.13
C TRP A 864 61.48 2.90 -6.30
N SER A 865 61.13 1.66 -6.64
CA SER A 865 61.69 1.02 -7.86
C SER A 865 61.03 1.62 -9.12
N ALA A 866 61.57 1.33 -10.28
CA ALA A 866 60.99 1.72 -11.56
C ALA A 866 59.56 1.20 -11.67
N ASP A 867 58.66 2.07 -12.19
CA ASP A 867 57.22 1.77 -12.46
C ASP A 867 56.43 1.37 -11.23
N ALA A 868 56.71 1.94 -10.07
CA ALA A 868 55.95 1.72 -8.84
C ALA A 868 54.56 2.43 -8.87
N THR A 869 53.56 1.72 -8.38
CA THR A 869 52.19 2.29 -8.23
C THR A 869 51.68 1.97 -6.82
N TYR A 870 51.19 3.00 -6.13
CA TYR A 870 50.66 2.91 -4.80
C TYR A 870 49.26 3.48 -4.75
N THR A 871 48.25 2.69 -4.43
CA THR A 871 46.88 3.11 -4.25
C THR A 871 46.58 3.20 -2.76
N VAL A 872 46.10 4.32 -2.31
CA VAL A 872 45.70 4.58 -0.93
C VAL A 872 44.24 4.97 -0.90
N ASP A 873 43.41 4.15 -0.21
CA ASP A 873 42.07 4.50 0.14
C ASP A 873 42.06 5.37 1.41
N HIS A 874 40.91 5.91 1.79
CA HIS A 874 40.81 6.74 2.98
C HIS A 874 40.97 6.01 4.32
N THR A 875 40.97 4.70 4.33
CA THR A 875 41.08 3.93 5.56
C THR A 875 42.45 4.18 6.18
N GLY A 876 42.48 4.93 7.30
CA GLY A 876 43.70 5.26 8.05
C GLY A 876 44.48 6.47 7.51
N MET A 877 43.90 7.31 6.66
CA MET A 877 44.44 8.65 6.35
C MET A 877 43.52 9.75 6.87
N SER A 878 44.09 10.84 7.33
CA SER A 878 43.40 12.08 7.58
C SER A 878 43.56 13.02 6.39
N ALA A 879 42.43 13.60 5.92
CA ALA A 879 42.44 14.66 4.92
C ALA A 879 42.21 16.00 5.62
N THR A 880 43.12 16.94 5.47
CA THR A 880 43.05 18.27 6.06
C THR A 880 43.26 19.35 4.99
N ARG A 881 42.78 20.54 5.28
CA ARG A 881 43.04 21.71 4.46
C ARG A 881 43.93 22.67 5.22
N GLU A 882 45.08 23.04 4.64
CA GLU A 882 46.00 24.02 5.17
C GLU A 882 46.06 25.21 4.21
N GLY A 883 45.22 26.24 4.45
CA GLY A 883 45.01 27.30 3.48
C GLY A 883 44.39 26.78 2.18
N ALA A 884 45.04 26.95 1.07
CA ALA A 884 44.62 26.43 -0.24
C ALA A 884 45.18 25.03 -0.55
N ALA A 885 46.09 24.52 0.29
CA ALA A 885 46.67 23.19 0.13
C ALA A 885 45.79 22.07 0.67
N ARG A 886 45.74 20.96 0.00
CA ARG A 886 45.12 19.71 0.46
C ARG A 886 46.21 18.79 0.98
N VAL A 887 46.06 18.31 2.21
CA VAL A 887 47.05 17.47 2.87
C VAL A 887 46.39 16.15 3.28
N TYR A 888 46.95 15.07 2.80
CA TYR A 888 46.54 13.70 3.14
C TYR A 888 47.71 13.05 3.90
N ALA A 889 47.47 12.68 5.15
CA ALA A 889 48.50 12.11 6.01
C ALA A 889 47.96 10.81 6.69
N VAL A 890 48.86 9.88 6.95
CA VAL A 890 48.53 8.69 7.71
C VAL A 890 48.07 9.10 9.09
N ALA A 891 46.91 8.59 9.54
CA ALA A 891 46.34 8.92 10.84
C ALA A 891 47.28 8.44 11.96
N ALA A 892 47.34 9.22 13.04
CA ALA A 892 48.16 8.88 14.19
C ALA A 892 47.74 7.51 14.76
N GLY A 893 48.70 6.57 14.87
CA GLY A 893 48.51 5.20 15.36
C GLY A 893 48.08 4.19 14.28
N ALA A 894 47.95 4.59 13.02
CA ALA A 894 47.75 3.65 11.92
C ALA A 894 49.04 2.88 11.59
N PRO A 895 48.96 1.63 11.09
CA PRO A 895 50.14 0.88 10.70
C PRO A 895 50.92 1.58 9.58
N ALA A 896 52.23 1.41 9.60
CA ALA A 896 53.11 1.95 8.55
C ALA A 896 52.68 1.44 7.17
N ARG A 897 52.56 2.34 6.20
CA ARG A 897 52.16 2.02 4.84
C ARG A 897 53.34 1.92 3.90
N GLU A 898 53.23 1.06 2.91
CA GLU A 898 54.13 1.08 1.76
C GLU A 898 53.87 2.30 0.88
N GLY A 899 54.89 2.89 0.40
CA GLY A 899 54.82 3.99 -0.57
C GLY A 899 55.08 5.38 0.00
N TYR A 900 54.07 6.02 0.61
CA TYR A 900 54.19 7.35 1.18
C TYR A 900 53.28 7.52 2.39
N GLU A 901 53.63 8.45 3.26
CA GLU A 901 52.88 8.78 4.51
C GLU A 901 52.17 10.11 4.46
N LEU A 902 52.58 10.98 3.56
CA LEU A 902 51.98 12.28 3.35
C LEU A 902 51.99 12.61 1.86
N LEU A 903 50.82 13.04 1.39
CA LEU A 903 50.66 13.73 0.09
C LEU A 903 50.14 15.12 0.38
N ARG A 904 50.89 16.15 -0.06
CA ARG A 904 50.47 17.53 0.00
C ARG A 904 50.30 18.05 -1.44
N HIS A 905 49.17 18.64 -1.73
CA HIS A 905 48.83 19.19 -3.03
C HIS A 905 48.53 20.69 -2.91
N GLU A 906 49.36 21.50 -3.40
CA GLU A 906 49.27 22.97 -3.42
C GLU A 906 48.34 23.44 -4.54
N ALA A 907 47.77 24.65 -4.38
CA ALA A 907 46.88 25.25 -5.40
C ALA A 907 47.59 25.55 -6.72
N ASP A 908 48.92 25.71 -6.68
CA ASP A 908 49.73 25.99 -7.88
C ASP A 908 50.12 24.73 -8.67
N GLY A 909 49.64 23.56 -8.25
CA GLY A 909 49.95 22.25 -8.84
C GLY A 909 51.24 21.60 -8.28
N THR A 910 51.86 22.20 -7.26
CA THR A 910 52.98 21.54 -6.60
C THR A 910 52.48 20.41 -5.73
N VAL A 911 52.99 19.19 -5.97
CA VAL A 911 52.68 17.98 -5.17
C VAL A 911 53.95 17.57 -4.42
N THR A 912 53.80 17.37 -3.11
CA THR A 912 54.86 16.91 -2.24
C THR A 912 54.43 15.55 -1.66
N LEU A 913 55.28 14.52 -1.85
CA LEU A 913 55.16 13.22 -1.24
C LEU A 913 56.24 13.07 -0.19
N ARG A 914 55.91 12.49 0.99
CA ARG A 914 56.85 12.18 2.06
C ARG A 914 56.71 10.72 2.51
N ARG A 915 57.89 10.11 2.76
CA ARG A 915 58.04 8.79 3.37
C ARG A 915 59.15 8.83 4.41
N GLY A 916 58.80 8.76 5.68
CA GLY A 916 59.73 9.02 6.77
C GLY A 916 60.36 10.43 6.69
N GLU A 917 61.68 10.53 6.76
CA GLU A 917 62.40 11.80 6.59
C GLU A 917 62.64 12.19 5.13
N ARG A 918 62.30 11.34 4.20
CA ARG A 918 62.47 11.57 2.76
C ARG A 918 61.27 12.27 2.14
N SER A 919 61.46 13.23 1.27
CA SER A 919 60.41 13.87 0.52
C SER A 919 60.83 14.13 -0.93
N VAL A 920 59.85 14.21 -1.80
CA VAL A 920 59.98 14.68 -3.17
C VAL A 920 58.89 15.67 -3.44
N SER A 921 59.20 16.81 -4.08
CA SER A 921 58.25 17.79 -4.50
C SER A 921 58.42 18.05 -5.98
N ALA A 922 57.35 18.15 -6.70
CA ALA A 922 57.34 18.47 -8.09
C ALA A 922 56.11 19.30 -8.45
N ARG A 923 56.25 20.19 -9.42
CA ARG A 923 55.10 20.87 -10.01
C ARG A 923 54.51 20.01 -11.11
N LEU A 924 53.29 19.55 -10.88
CA LEU A 924 52.58 18.70 -11.82
C LEU A 924 51.53 19.51 -12.57
N THR A 925 51.25 19.14 -13.79
CA THR A 925 50.11 19.66 -14.52
C THR A 925 48.89 18.81 -14.20
N CYS A 926 47.84 19.44 -13.67
CA CYS A 926 46.62 18.77 -13.21
C CYS A 926 45.50 18.97 -14.21
N MET A 927 44.78 17.87 -14.46
CA MET A 927 43.51 17.87 -15.17
C MET A 927 42.45 17.30 -14.26
N GLU A 928 41.34 17.99 -14.14
CA GLU A 928 40.20 17.51 -13.39
C GLU A 928 39.09 17.09 -14.38
N GLU A 929 38.63 15.84 -14.23
CA GLU A 929 37.51 15.31 -14.97
C GLU A 929 36.37 15.06 -14.00
N LEU A 930 35.23 15.70 -14.25
CA LEU A 930 34.03 15.55 -13.45
C LEU A 930 33.02 14.67 -14.18
N ARG A 931 32.51 13.65 -13.48
CA ARG A 931 31.55 12.71 -14.02
C ARG A 931 30.36 12.58 -13.07
N PHE A 932 29.20 12.25 -13.59
CA PHE A 932 28.08 11.85 -12.72
C PHE A 932 28.30 10.45 -12.17
N ALA A 933 27.97 10.25 -10.89
CA ALA A 933 28.16 8.98 -10.23
C ALA A 933 27.17 7.91 -10.70
N THR A 934 25.93 8.32 -11.06
CA THR A 934 24.87 7.40 -11.50
C THR A 934 23.98 8.08 -12.55
N PRO A 935 23.15 7.31 -13.32
CA PRO A 935 22.13 7.89 -14.20
C PRO A 935 21.17 8.82 -13.47
N ARG A 936 20.87 8.53 -12.20
CA ARG A 936 20.08 9.39 -11.33
C ARG A 936 20.75 10.74 -11.11
N ASP A 937 22.05 10.75 -10.88
CA ASP A 937 22.81 11.99 -10.66
C ASP A 937 22.83 12.85 -11.93
N TYR A 938 22.85 12.23 -13.12
CA TYR A 938 22.67 12.94 -14.38
C TYR A 938 21.32 13.69 -14.42
N LEU A 939 20.23 13.01 -14.09
CA LEU A 939 18.91 13.65 -14.06
C LEU A 939 18.80 14.73 -12.97
N LEU A 940 19.40 14.51 -11.79
CA LEU A 940 19.43 15.51 -10.72
C LEU A 940 20.10 16.81 -11.17
N GLY A 941 21.13 16.72 -12.02
CA GLY A 941 21.77 17.88 -12.64
C GLY A 941 20.87 18.69 -13.56
N LEU A 942 19.78 18.09 -14.05
CA LEU A 942 18.80 18.73 -14.93
C LEU A 942 17.60 19.33 -14.17
N VAL A 943 17.46 19.08 -12.87
CA VAL A 943 16.33 19.62 -12.07
C VAL A 943 16.47 21.15 -11.99
N PRO A 944 15.43 21.92 -12.38
CA PRO A 944 15.45 23.37 -12.24
C PRO A 944 15.60 23.81 -10.78
N PRO A 945 16.18 24.98 -10.53
CA PRO A 945 16.39 25.54 -9.19
C PRO A 945 15.08 25.74 -8.41
#